data_591e61a5198c8d60484cd08ea9945926
#
_entry.id   591e61a5198c8d60484cd08ea9945926
#
_cell.length_a   1.000
_cell.length_b   1.000
_cell.length_c   1.000
_cell.angle_alpha   90.00
_cell.angle_beta   90.00
_cell.angle_gamma   90.00
#
_symmetry.space_group_name_H-M   'P 1'
#
loop_
_entity.id
_entity.type
_entity.pdbx_description
1 polymer ?
#
loop_
_entity_poly.entity_id
_entity_poly.type
_entity_poly.pdbx_seq_one_letter_code
_entity_poly.pdbx_strand_id
1 'polypeptide(L)'
;MLTAEELERKKKKDEKAREKESKKLRALEKAELKAKQVKDEENPKKSTKKSSQRDAAHEENPEDFVDPETPLGERKRLSSQMAKQYSPAAVEGAWYAWWEKAGFFTADAKSSKPAFVMVLPPPNVTGVLHIGHALTTAIQDLIIRWKRMSGFNVLWVPGMDHAGIATQTKVEKNLKDRELTRHDLGRDEFIKEVWEWKEKNGSTILTQLRRLGASLDWSRECFTMDEQRSRAVTEAFVRFYKEGLIYRDIRLVHWDCHLKTAISDAEVEHKDIKEKTLLNVPGYDKPVEFGLITSFAYPLEGGLGEVVVATTRVETMLGDTAIAIHPDDARYTNLHGKFAVHPFNGRKLPIVCDGELVDPEFGTGCVKITPAHDPNDFELGKRHNLEFINVFTDDGKINTNGGADFTGMPRFAAREAIVEALKNQGLYRGEQSKEMRLGLCQRTSDVIEPMIKPQWYVNCSTIAKEALDAATSDENKKLEFIPKQYAAEWRRWLENIRDWCISRQLWWGHRIPAWYATLEEDNLREFGAYNDHWVVARTEEEARREAAEKFPGKKFDLAQDDDVLDTWFSSGIFPLSALGWPDETDDFKAFYPTSLLETGHDILFFWVARMVMMGMKLSGDVPFSKVYLHPMIRDAQGRKMSKSLGNVIDPIDIIKGQEGTIPECGADALRFALLSYTAQSDKINLNILRVVGYRQWCNKLWNAVRFALIRLGDGYSPPLALSPETMPFSCQWILSVLNKAVAKTVESLNAFEFSDAANAVYAWWQYQFCDVFIEAIKPYFGAAGDNSPAERAHAQHALWVSLETGLRLLHPFMPFVTEELWQRLPSPENSERKASIVICDYPSAMENWTNEKVETEMETVLASVKCLRALRAELLETQKNEKLPAFALCENNVTSEIVKSHELEIRTLANLSSFEVLLKGEHSAPSGSAVETVNENLKVYLTVGRAINVEAEQEKIRNKIAELQKQKEKLQKIMSASGYEEKVPANIKEDNVTKLANILQEFDFFENESARLAAETGQFRK
;
A
#
# COMPACT_ATOMS: atom_id res chain seq x y z
N MET A 1 7.07 -18.69 -31.33
CA MET A 1 5.93 -19.62 -31.49
C MET A 1 6.03 -20.65 -30.38
N LEU A 2 5.02 -20.75 -29.52
CA LEU A 2 5.00 -21.76 -28.47
C LEU A 2 4.85 -23.16 -29.08
N THR A 3 5.54 -24.14 -28.52
CA THR A 3 5.44 -25.53 -28.98
C THR A 3 4.05 -26.11 -28.70
N ALA A 4 3.66 -27.14 -29.48
CA ALA A 4 2.34 -27.77 -29.31
C ALA A 4 2.08 -28.28 -27.87
N GLU A 5 3.13 -28.75 -27.19
CA GLU A 5 3.08 -29.16 -25.78
C GLU A 5 2.85 -28.01 -24.79
N GLU A 6 3.43 -26.84 -25.06
CA GLU A 6 3.21 -25.64 -24.23
C GLU A 6 1.80 -25.09 -24.40
N LEU A 7 1.25 -25.18 -25.60
CA LEU A 7 -0.14 -24.80 -25.88
C LEU A 7 -1.14 -25.73 -25.14
N GLU A 8 -0.85 -27.02 -25.12
CA GLU A 8 -1.68 -28.03 -24.45
C GLU A 8 -1.61 -27.89 -22.92
N ARG A 9 -0.42 -27.60 -22.36
CA ARG A 9 -0.24 -27.26 -20.94
C ARG A 9 -0.98 -25.98 -20.54
N LYS A 10 -0.98 -24.98 -21.42
CA LYS A 10 -1.71 -23.73 -21.20
C LYS A 10 -3.22 -23.96 -21.23
N LYS A 11 -3.75 -24.74 -22.20
CA LYS A 11 -5.17 -25.12 -22.27
C LYS A 11 -5.62 -25.89 -21.02
N LYS A 12 -4.85 -26.87 -20.55
CA LYS A 12 -5.14 -27.63 -19.31
C LYS A 12 -5.09 -26.77 -18.05
N LYS A 13 -4.25 -25.72 -18.03
CA LYS A 13 -4.17 -24.75 -16.91
C LYS A 13 -5.35 -23.80 -16.91
N ASP A 14 -5.79 -23.37 -18.08
CA ASP A 14 -6.96 -22.48 -18.24
C ASP A 14 -8.27 -23.24 -17.98
N GLU A 15 -8.36 -24.51 -18.34
CA GLU A 15 -9.49 -25.39 -18.03
C GLU A 15 -9.62 -25.65 -16.52
N LYS A 16 -8.51 -25.95 -15.84
CA LYS A 16 -8.48 -26.07 -14.36
C LYS A 16 -8.81 -24.74 -13.67
N ALA A 17 -8.41 -23.60 -14.20
CA ALA A 17 -8.76 -22.30 -13.67
C ALA A 17 -10.27 -22.03 -13.80
N ARG A 18 -10.86 -22.32 -14.97
CA ARG A 18 -12.33 -22.22 -15.21
C ARG A 18 -13.15 -23.17 -14.34
N GLU A 19 -12.65 -24.39 -14.12
CA GLU A 19 -13.33 -25.36 -13.24
C GLU A 19 -13.29 -24.90 -11.76
N LYS A 20 -12.18 -24.29 -11.33
CA LYS A 20 -12.04 -23.71 -9.99
C LYS A 20 -12.93 -22.48 -9.78
N GLU A 21 -13.09 -21.67 -10.81
CA GLU A 21 -13.96 -20.51 -10.84
C GLU A 21 -15.44 -20.91 -10.83
N SER A 22 -15.82 -21.92 -11.61
CA SER A 22 -17.17 -22.49 -11.61
C SER A 22 -17.55 -23.11 -10.27
N LYS A 23 -16.64 -23.82 -9.59
CA LYS A 23 -16.83 -24.32 -8.22
C LYS A 23 -16.99 -23.20 -7.19
N LYS A 24 -16.29 -22.08 -7.41
CA LYS A 24 -16.38 -20.89 -6.56
C LYS A 24 -17.68 -20.13 -6.74
N LEU A 25 -18.17 -20.01 -7.99
CA LEU A 25 -19.50 -19.46 -8.29
C LEU A 25 -20.64 -20.29 -7.66
N ARG A 26 -20.59 -21.60 -7.80
CA ARG A 26 -21.59 -22.49 -7.18
C ARG A 26 -21.56 -22.45 -5.65
N ALA A 27 -20.41 -22.19 -5.04
CA ALA A 27 -20.33 -21.99 -3.59
C ALA A 27 -20.91 -20.63 -3.16
N LEU A 28 -20.76 -19.60 -3.98
CA LEU A 28 -21.38 -18.28 -3.78
C LEU A 28 -22.92 -18.34 -3.94
N GLU A 29 -23.41 -19.00 -4.99
CA GLU A 29 -24.86 -19.22 -5.18
C GLU A 29 -25.48 -20.02 -4.03
N LYS A 30 -24.76 -21.01 -3.50
CA LYS A 30 -25.21 -21.77 -2.32
C LYS A 30 -25.21 -20.94 -1.04
N ALA A 31 -24.28 -20.00 -0.90
CA ALA A 31 -24.24 -19.07 0.22
C ALA A 31 -25.36 -18.01 0.11
N GLU A 32 -25.67 -17.53 -1.09
CA GLU A 32 -26.80 -16.61 -1.35
C GLU A 32 -28.16 -17.30 -1.13
N LEU A 33 -28.30 -18.57 -1.54
CA LEU A 33 -29.52 -19.34 -1.25
C LEU A 33 -29.73 -19.56 0.24
N LYS A 34 -28.64 -19.84 1.01
CA LYS A 34 -28.70 -19.91 2.47
C LYS A 34 -29.06 -18.57 3.13
N ALA A 35 -28.52 -17.47 2.61
CA ALA A 35 -28.82 -16.12 3.11
C ALA A 35 -30.29 -15.72 2.80
N LYS A 36 -30.84 -16.17 1.67
CA LYS A 36 -32.26 -15.99 1.34
C LYS A 36 -33.19 -16.86 2.21
N GLN A 37 -32.81 -18.09 2.50
CA GLN A 37 -33.57 -18.96 3.40
C GLN A 37 -33.63 -18.43 4.84
N VAL A 38 -32.58 -17.78 5.31
CA VAL A 38 -32.58 -17.14 6.65
C VAL A 38 -33.46 -15.88 6.68
N LYS A 39 -33.66 -15.16 5.56
CA LYS A 39 -34.58 -14.01 5.48
C LYS A 39 -36.05 -14.40 5.40
N ASP A 40 -36.37 -15.59 4.87
CA ASP A 40 -37.74 -16.09 4.79
C ASP A 40 -38.26 -16.75 6.10
N GLU A 41 -37.37 -17.02 7.07
CA GLU A 41 -37.74 -17.56 8.39
C GLU A 41 -38.07 -16.48 9.44
N GLU A 42 -37.91 -15.21 9.16
CA GLU A 42 -38.24 -14.10 10.08
C GLU A 42 -39.69 -13.57 9.97
N ASN A 43 -40.68 -14.38 9.59
CA ASN A 43 -42.06 -13.99 9.64
C ASN A 43 -42.82 -14.85 10.70
N PRO A 44 -43.31 -14.26 11.81
CA PRO A 44 -43.82 -15.04 12.91
C PRO A 44 -45.25 -15.54 12.64
N LYS A 45 -45.40 -16.85 12.37
CA LYS A 45 -46.69 -17.52 12.54
C LYS A 45 -46.91 -17.91 13.99
N LYS A 46 -47.90 -17.29 14.61
CA LYS A 46 -48.42 -17.67 15.92
C LYS A 46 -48.76 -19.19 15.95
N SER A 47 -48.12 -19.93 16.84
CA SER A 47 -48.65 -21.20 17.32
C SER A 47 -48.49 -21.28 18.84
N THR A 48 -49.63 -21.35 19.49
CA THR A 48 -49.81 -21.72 20.89
C THR A 48 -49.31 -23.14 21.16
N LYS A 49 -48.41 -23.33 22.18
CA LYS A 49 -48.59 -24.47 23.10
C LYS A 49 -47.51 -24.54 24.23
N LYS A 50 -48.09 -24.67 25.41
CA LYS A 50 -47.66 -25.40 26.61
C LYS A 50 -46.46 -24.90 27.40
N SER A 51 -46.82 -24.36 28.55
CA SER A 51 -46.03 -24.11 29.73
C SER A 51 -45.33 -25.36 30.27
N SER A 52 -44.03 -25.27 30.46
CA SER A 52 -43.32 -25.96 31.53
C SER A 52 -42.53 -24.88 32.28
N GLN A 53 -42.74 -24.87 33.59
CA GLN A 53 -42.05 -23.99 34.53
C GLN A 53 -40.55 -23.97 34.30
N ARG A 54 -40.00 -22.81 33.98
CA ARG A 54 -38.62 -22.46 34.15
C ARG A 54 -38.55 -21.07 34.76
N ASP A 55 -37.66 -20.92 35.67
CA ASP A 55 -37.32 -19.83 36.55
C ASP A 55 -37.53 -18.43 35.92
N ALA A 56 -37.97 -17.49 36.76
CA ALA A 56 -38.21 -16.10 36.42
C ALA A 56 -36.98 -15.50 35.69
N ALA A 57 -37.02 -15.50 34.35
CA ALA A 57 -36.13 -14.71 33.57
C ALA A 57 -36.49 -13.25 33.81
N HIS A 58 -35.56 -12.46 34.35
CA HIS A 58 -35.61 -11.01 34.23
C HIS A 58 -35.83 -10.69 32.77
N GLU A 59 -36.90 -10.00 32.42
CA GLU A 59 -37.09 -9.43 31.09
C GLU A 59 -35.89 -8.53 30.81
N GLU A 60 -35.03 -8.96 29.85
CA GLU A 60 -33.89 -8.12 29.42
C GLU A 60 -34.45 -6.79 28.89
N ASN A 61 -34.16 -5.66 29.53
CA ASN A 61 -34.56 -4.37 29.02
C ASN A 61 -33.69 -4.06 27.78
N PRO A 62 -34.25 -3.80 26.59
CA PRO A 62 -33.46 -3.48 25.38
C PRO A 62 -32.53 -2.27 25.55
N GLU A 63 -32.85 -1.34 26.45
CA GLU A 63 -32.04 -0.15 26.77
C GLU A 63 -30.69 -0.50 27.43
N ASP A 64 -30.61 -1.63 28.14
CA ASP A 64 -29.35 -2.09 28.77
C ASP A 64 -28.24 -2.45 27.78
N PHE A 65 -28.58 -2.68 26.50
CA PHE A 65 -27.67 -3.09 25.43
C PHE A 65 -27.29 -1.95 24.47
N VAL A 66 -27.88 -0.77 24.61
CA VAL A 66 -27.63 0.39 23.76
C VAL A 66 -26.82 1.42 24.52
N ASP A 67 -25.70 1.84 23.92
CA ASP A 67 -24.88 2.89 24.54
C ASP A 67 -25.68 4.21 24.64
N PRO A 68 -25.68 4.87 25.80
CA PRO A 68 -26.32 6.18 25.94
C PRO A 68 -25.67 7.24 25.05
N GLU A 69 -26.44 8.24 24.63
CA GLU A 69 -25.93 9.33 23.81
C GLU A 69 -24.78 10.05 24.55
N THR A 70 -23.67 10.23 23.85
CA THR A 70 -22.47 10.87 24.40
C THR A 70 -22.27 12.23 23.72
N PRO A 71 -22.18 13.33 24.51
CA PRO A 71 -21.87 14.65 23.98
C PRO A 71 -20.51 14.65 23.24
N LEU A 72 -20.41 15.43 22.17
CA LEU A 72 -19.21 15.50 21.34
C LEU A 72 -17.95 15.86 22.14
N GLY A 73 -16.93 15.04 22.04
CA GLY A 73 -15.65 15.22 22.75
C GLY A 73 -15.66 14.82 24.21
N GLU A 74 -16.73 14.22 24.73
CA GLU A 74 -16.73 13.54 26.03
C GLU A 74 -16.37 12.07 25.87
N ARG A 75 -15.84 11.45 26.92
CA ARG A 75 -15.61 10.02 26.98
C ARG A 75 -16.91 9.28 26.73
N LYS A 76 -16.89 8.30 25.83
CA LYS A 76 -18.06 7.53 25.46
C LYS A 76 -18.74 6.90 26.68
N ARG A 77 -20.05 7.08 26.77
CA ARG A 77 -20.90 6.45 27.79
C ARG A 77 -21.26 5.05 27.30
N LEU A 78 -20.90 4.05 28.08
CA LEU A 78 -21.11 2.65 27.73
C LEU A 78 -22.39 2.11 28.36
N SER A 79 -23.11 1.26 27.65
CA SER A 79 -24.25 0.48 28.16
C SER A 79 -23.81 -0.46 29.29
N SER A 80 -24.73 -0.79 30.18
CA SER A 80 -24.47 -1.70 31.28
C SER A 80 -24.14 -3.11 30.82
N GLN A 81 -24.67 -3.54 29.68
CA GLN A 81 -24.42 -4.85 29.07
C GLN A 81 -23.92 -4.70 27.63
N MET A 82 -23.07 -5.62 27.21
CA MET A 82 -22.60 -5.66 25.83
C MET A 82 -23.69 -6.16 24.88
N ALA A 83 -23.89 -5.47 23.77
CA ALA A 83 -24.78 -5.91 22.69
C ALA A 83 -24.45 -7.35 22.22
N LYS A 84 -25.47 -8.09 21.77
CA LYS A 84 -25.31 -9.49 21.32
C LYS A 84 -24.47 -9.61 20.05
N GLN A 85 -24.39 -8.55 19.24
CA GLN A 85 -23.63 -8.49 18.00
C GLN A 85 -22.75 -7.24 17.94
N TYR A 86 -21.60 -7.36 17.33
CA TYR A 86 -20.70 -6.24 17.03
C TYR A 86 -21.30 -5.34 15.94
N SER A 87 -21.36 -4.05 16.20
CA SER A 87 -21.72 -3.02 15.23
C SER A 87 -20.57 -2.02 15.08
N PRO A 88 -19.94 -1.91 13.89
CA PRO A 88 -18.86 -0.94 13.67
C PRO A 88 -19.31 0.50 13.99
N ALA A 89 -20.48 0.93 13.52
CA ALA A 89 -20.97 2.29 13.77
C ALA A 89 -21.15 2.61 15.27
N ALA A 90 -21.67 1.66 16.04
CA ALA A 90 -21.84 1.84 17.49
C ALA A 90 -20.50 1.87 18.21
N VAL A 91 -19.58 0.95 17.87
CA VAL A 91 -18.26 0.84 18.54
C VAL A 91 -17.35 2.01 18.19
N GLU A 92 -17.28 2.43 16.93
CA GLU A 92 -16.40 3.50 16.48
C GLU A 92 -16.89 4.92 16.80
N GLY A 93 -18.13 5.05 17.29
CA GLY A 93 -18.72 6.33 17.65
C GLY A 93 -18.10 6.95 18.91
N ALA A 94 -17.99 8.27 18.95
CA ALA A 94 -17.58 9.11 20.07
C ALA A 94 -16.11 9.02 20.53
N TRP A 95 -15.40 7.89 20.37
CA TRP A 95 -14.03 7.73 20.86
C TRP A 95 -13.06 8.75 20.25
N TYR A 96 -13.10 8.93 18.94
CA TYR A 96 -12.14 9.79 18.24
C TYR A 96 -12.19 11.24 18.72
N ALA A 97 -13.38 11.80 18.80
CA ALA A 97 -13.58 13.18 19.27
C ALA A 97 -13.11 13.37 20.72
N TRP A 98 -13.28 12.36 21.56
CA TRP A 98 -12.76 12.37 22.92
C TRP A 98 -11.24 12.30 22.96
N TRP A 99 -10.60 11.42 22.19
CA TRP A 99 -9.13 11.31 22.13
C TRP A 99 -8.49 12.63 21.67
N GLU A 100 -9.06 13.26 20.64
CA GLU A 100 -8.61 14.55 20.11
C GLU A 100 -8.75 15.65 21.18
N LYS A 101 -9.92 15.79 21.80
CA LYS A 101 -10.17 16.80 22.85
C LYS A 101 -9.34 16.60 24.11
N ALA A 102 -9.07 15.35 24.48
CA ALA A 102 -8.22 15.00 25.62
C ALA A 102 -6.72 15.22 25.37
N GLY A 103 -6.32 15.56 24.13
CA GLY A 103 -4.94 15.85 23.78
C GLY A 103 -4.03 14.62 23.71
N PHE A 104 -4.58 13.39 23.57
CA PHE A 104 -3.76 12.16 23.55
C PHE A 104 -2.82 12.07 22.35
N PHE A 105 -3.05 12.87 21.33
CA PHE A 105 -2.26 12.89 20.10
C PHE A 105 -1.21 14.02 20.06
N THR A 106 -1.28 14.96 21.00
CA THR A 106 -0.46 16.17 21.01
C THR A 106 0.94 15.89 21.54
N ALA A 107 1.96 16.32 20.81
CA ALA A 107 3.36 16.27 21.20
C ALA A 107 3.76 17.55 21.98
N ASP A 108 4.67 17.41 22.93
CA ASP A 108 5.21 18.51 23.72
C ASP A 108 6.68 18.76 23.37
N ALA A 109 6.98 19.89 22.74
CA ALA A 109 8.35 20.27 22.35
C ALA A 109 9.32 20.40 23.54
N LYS A 110 8.79 20.53 24.78
CA LYS A 110 9.58 20.64 26.02
C LYS A 110 9.70 19.34 26.78
N SER A 111 9.16 18.25 26.24
CA SER A 111 9.22 16.92 26.87
C SER A 111 10.64 16.39 26.96
N SER A 112 10.99 15.75 28.09
CA SER A 112 12.24 15.01 28.26
C SER A 112 12.24 13.61 27.68
N LYS A 113 11.07 13.12 27.20
CA LYS A 113 10.98 11.81 26.55
C LYS A 113 11.63 11.84 25.16
N PRO A 114 12.22 10.72 24.71
CA PRO A 114 12.77 10.65 23.35
C PRO A 114 11.69 10.96 22.31
N ALA A 115 12.00 11.82 21.36
CA ALA A 115 11.08 12.18 20.30
C ALA A 115 10.98 11.08 19.23
N PHE A 116 9.77 10.85 18.71
CA PHE A 116 9.55 10.09 17.49
C PHE A 116 8.62 10.89 16.57
N VAL A 117 9.13 11.27 15.42
CA VAL A 117 8.48 12.25 14.54
C VAL A 117 8.26 11.68 13.16
N MET A 118 7.05 11.84 12.65
CA MET A 118 6.68 11.56 11.28
C MET A 118 5.87 12.72 10.69
N VAL A 119 6.00 12.92 9.37
CA VAL A 119 5.09 13.79 8.63
C VAL A 119 4.19 12.92 7.75
N LEU A 120 2.90 13.21 7.75
CA LEU A 120 1.98 12.57 6.81
C LEU A 120 2.32 13.07 5.40
N PRO A 121 2.52 12.18 4.39
CA PRO A 121 2.55 12.63 2.99
C PRO A 121 1.29 13.45 2.72
N PRO A 122 1.43 14.78 2.49
CA PRO A 122 0.28 15.66 2.49
C PRO A 122 -0.65 15.32 1.32
N PRO A 123 -1.91 14.90 1.56
CA PRO A 123 -2.83 14.60 0.49
C PRO A 123 -3.10 15.82 -0.39
N ASN A 124 -3.15 15.59 -1.68
CA ASN A 124 -3.48 16.61 -2.68
C ASN A 124 -4.96 17.02 -2.58
N VAL A 125 -5.25 18.30 -2.53
CA VAL A 125 -6.64 18.84 -2.47
C VAL A 125 -7.41 18.69 -3.81
N THR A 126 -7.12 17.63 -4.56
CA THR A 126 -7.75 17.30 -5.85
C THR A 126 -9.09 16.59 -5.73
N GLY A 127 -9.50 16.23 -4.52
CA GLY A 127 -10.73 15.53 -4.19
C GLY A 127 -10.60 14.69 -2.93
N VAL A 128 -11.50 13.73 -2.76
CA VAL A 128 -11.54 12.82 -1.61
C VAL A 128 -10.36 11.81 -1.60
N LEU A 129 -10.05 11.26 -0.43
CA LEU A 129 -9.06 10.21 -0.27
C LEU A 129 -9.49 8.93 -1.00
N HIS A 130 -8.53 8.13 -1.39
CA HIS A 130 -8.72 6.79 -1.93
C HIS A 130 -8.02 5.74 -1.07
N ILE A 131 -8.25 4.47 -1.38
CA ILE A 131 -7.74 3.34 -0.58
C ILE A 131 -6.20 3.32 -0.43
N GLY A 132 -5.44 3.90 -1.36
CA GLY A 132 -3.98 4.07 -1.22
C GLY A 132 -3.62 4.97 -0.05
N HIS A 133 -4.34 6.09 0.13
CA HIS A 133 -4.15 6.96 1.30
C HIS A 133 -4.52 6.24 2.60
N ALA A 134 -5.56 5.38 2.57
CA ALA A 134 -5.92 4.59 3.75
C ALA A 134 -4.82 3.58 4.14
N LEU A 135 -4.09 3.00 3.16
CA LEU A 135 -2.93 2.15 3.44
C LEU A 135 -1.81 2.93 4.15
N THR A 136 -1.39 4.07 3.56
CA THR A 136 -0.41 4.97 4.18
C THR A 136 -0.82 5.36 5.59
N THR A 137 -2.08 5.79 5.78
CA THR A 137 -2.61 6.16 7.09
C THR A 137 -2.57 4.99 8.07
N ALA A 138 -2.95 3.78 7.65
CA ALA A 138 -2.95 2.61 8.52
C ALA A 138 -1.53 2.20 8.96
N ILE A 139 -0.55 2.24 8.04
CA ILE A 139 0.86 1.93 8.35
C ILE A 139 1.43 2.97 9.32
N GLN A 140 1.26 4.26 9.01
CA GLN A 140 1.80 5.33 9.84
C GLN A 140 1.16 5.33 11.22
N ASP A 141 -0.17 5.23 11.32
CA ASP A 141 -0.87 5.23 12.60
C ASP A 141 -0.52 4.00 13.47
N LEU A 142 -0.29 2.84 12.85
CA LEU A 142 0.24 1.66 13.56
C LEU A 142 1.57 1.99 14.25
N ILE A 143 2.52 2.58 13.52
CA ILE A 143 3.84 2.94 14.04
C ILE A 143 3.71 4.00 15.13
N ILE A 144 2.92 5.04 14.87
CA ILE A 144 2.70 6.17 15.76
C ILE A 144 2.08 5.72 17.10
N ARG A 145 1.03 4.88 17.07
CA ARG A 145 0.40 4.34 18.29
C ARG A 145 1.36 3.42 19.03
N TRP A 146 2.05 2.53 18.34
CA TRP A 146 3.06 1.67 18.95
C TRP A 146 4.16 2.48 19.62
N LYS A 147 4.74 3.49 18.98
CA LYS A 147 5.79 4.35 19.57
C LYS A 147 5.27 5.17 20.75
N ARG A 148 4.03 5.69 20.68
CA ARG A 148 3.38 6.40 21.79
C ARG A 148 3.24 5.48 23.00
N MET A 149 2.74 4.28 22.79
CA MET A 149 2.61 3.27 23.84
C MET A 149 3.99 2.72 24.31
N SER A 150 5.05 2.90 23.54
CA SER A 150 6.44 2.55 23.93
C SER A 150 7.16 3.70 24.67
N GLY A 151 6.46 4.74 25.07
CA GLY A 151 6.98 5.81 25.94
C GLY A 151 7.65 6.97 25.23
N PHE A 152 7.58 7.05 23.88
CA PHE A 152 8.09 8.19 23.13
C PHE A 152 7.18 9.41 23.22
N ASN A 153 7.77 10.60 23.08
CA ASN A 153 7.06 11.83 22.75
C ASN A 153 6.83 11.85 21.24
N VAL A 154 5.61 11.51 20.82
CA VAL A 154 5.31 11.24 19.42
C VAL A 154 4.64 12.43 18.76
N LEU A 155 5.24 12.90 17.65
CA LEU A 155 4.64 13.90 16.78
C LEU A 155 4.34 13.27 15.41
N TRP A 156 3.08 13.29 15.01
CA TRP A 156 2.64 12.98 13.66
C TRP A 156 1.92 14.19 13.06
N VAL A 157 2.60 14.87 12.12
CA VAL A 157 2.14 16.15 11.57
C VAL A 157 1.13 15.92 10.47
N PRO A 158 -0.11 16.44 10.57
CA PRO A 158 -1.07 16.50 9.48
C PRO A 158 -0.73 17.61 8.50
N GLY A 159 -0.90 17.34 7.21
CA GLY A 159 -0.72 18.35 6.18
C GLY A 159 -1.61 18.10 4.97
N MET A 160 -1.76 19.11 4.13
CA MET A 160 -2.40 19.03 2.81
C MET A 160 -1.54 19.74 1.78
N ASP A 161 -1.51 19.20 0.56
CA ASP A 161 -0.76 19.77 -0.55
C ASP A 161 -1.69 20.51 -1.53
N HIS A 162 -1.27 21.68 -1.96
CA HIS A 162 -2.01 22.50 -2.93
C HIS A 162 -2.05 21.87 -4.33
N ALA A 163 -1.08 21.02 -4.68
CA ALA A 163 -1.02 20.20 -5.89
C ALA A 163 -1.26 21.00 -7.19
N GLY A 164 -0.45 22.01 -7.42
CA GLY A 164 -0.53 23.00 -8.52
C GLY A 164 -1.31 22.57 -9.77
N ILE A 165 -0.66 21.82 -10.68
CA ILE A 165 -1.28 21.34 -11.94
C ILE A 165 -2.55 20.55 -11.68
N ALA A 166 -2.51 19.62 -10.73
CA ALA A 166 -3.59 18.66 -10.52
C ALA A 166 -4.86 19.32 -9.98
N THR A 167 -4.73 20.28 -9.05
CA THR A 167 -5.86 21.03 -8.51
C THR A 167 -6.42 22.01 -9.53
N GLN A 168 -5.54 22.78 -10.19
CA GLN A 168 -5.97 23.70 -11.24
C GLN A 168 -6.78 22.99 -12.34
N THR A 169 -6.28 21.86 -12.85
CA THR A 169 -6.98 21.06 -13.87
C THR A 169 -8.37 20.61 -13.41
N LYS A 170 -8.55 20.32 -12.11
CA LYS A 170 -9.85 19.94 -11.56
C LYS A 170 -10.83 21.10 -11.53
N VAL A 171 -10.36 22.28 -11.13
CA VAL A 171 -11.18 23.49 -11.10
C VAL A 171 -11.53 23.95 -12.51
N GLU A 172 -10.56 23.92 -13.44
CA GLU A 172 -10.82 24.24 -14.87
C GLU A 172 -11.86 23.30 -15.48
N LYS A 173 -11.82 22.01 -15.14
CA LYS A 173 -12.86 21.07 -15.56
C LYS A 173 -14.24 21.46 -15.02
N ASN A 174 -14.33 21.86 -13.76
CA ASN A 174 -15.57 22.35 -13.15
C ASN A 174 -16.09 23.62 -13.82
N LEU A 175 -15.18 24.53 -14.22
CA LEU A 175 -15.53 25.74 -14.96
C LEU A 175 -16.08 25.39 -16.36
N LYS A 176 -15.43 24.42 -17.03
CA LYS A 176 -15.90 23.95 -18.35
C LYS A 176 -17.31 23.36 -18.28
N ASP A 177 -17.66 22.66 -17.21
CA ASP A 177 -19.03 22.15 -16.99
C ASP A 177 -20.05 23.31 -16.82
N ARG A 178 -19.57 24.52 -16.48
CA ARG A 178 -20.31 25.79 -16.40
C ARG A 178 -20.14 26.66 -17.65
N GLU A 179 -19.54 26.14 -18.74
CA GLU A 179 -19.23 26.83 -20.00
C GLU A 179 -18.29 28.06 -19.81
N LEU A 180 -17.43 28.03 -18.81
CA LEU A 180 -16.45 29.08 -18.49
C LEU A 180 -15.02 28.54 -18.60
N THR A 181 -14.09 29.49 -18.84
CA THR A 181 -12.64 29.25 -18.77
C THR A 181 -12.00 30.12 -17.68
N ARG A 182 -10.77 29.82 -17.25
CA ARG A 182 -10.04 30.69 -16.32
C ARG A 182 -9.82 32.09 -16.88
N HIS A 183 -9.70 32.23 -18.21
CA HIS A 183 -9.48 33.53 -18.87
C HIS A 183 -10.74 34.42 -18.84
N ASP A 184 -11.94 33.84 -18.79
CA ASP A 184 -13.18 34.59 -18.65
C ASP A 184 -13.33 35.21 -17.25
N LEU A 185 -12.76 34.51 -16.23
CA LEU A 185 -12.77 35.00 -14.85
C LEU A 185 -11.64 36.00 -14.55
N GLY A 186 -10.48 35.83 -15.19
CA GLY A 186 -9.25 36.48 -14.79
C GLY A 186 -8.57 35.79 -13.58
N ARG A 187 -7.30 36.14 -13.34
CA ARG A 187 -6.44 35.44 -12.35
C ARG A 187 -7.00 35.47 -10.93
N ASP A 188 -7.41 36.66 -10.47
CA ASP A 188 -7.81 36.83 -9.07
C ASP A 188 -9.09 36.06 -8.74
N GLU A 189 -10.11 36.15 -9.60
CA GLU A 189 -11.36 35.43 -9.40
C GLU A 189 -11.18 33.89 -9.57
N PHE A 190 -10.33 33.48 -10.50
CA PHE A 190 -9.99 32.05 -10.62
C PHE A 190 -9.30 31.52 -9.38
N ILE A 191 -8.36 32.26 -8.79
CA ILE A 191 -7.68 31.86 -7.55
C ILE A 191 -8.67 31.73 -6.39
N LYS A 192 -9.69 32.62 -6.30
CA LYS A 192 -10.75 32.48 -5.31
C LYS A 192 -11.54 31.17 -5.48
N GLU A 193 -11.94 30.82 -6.71
CA GLU A 193 -12.61 29.55 -7.01
C GLU A 193 -11.75 28.34 -6.55
N VAL A 194 -10.42 28.42 -6.73
CA VAL A 194 -9.52 27.35 -6.26
C VAL A 194 -9.43 27.30 -4.74
N TRP A 195 -9.43 28.44 -4.05
CA TRP A 195 -9.48 28.48 -2.59
C TRP A 195 -10.80 27.91 -2.03
N GLU A 196 -11.93 28.21 -2.65
CA GLU A 196 -13.23 27.60 -2.28
C GLU A 196 -13.23 26.09 -2.50
N TRP A 197 -12.64 25.64 -3.62
CA TRP A 197 -12.42 24.20 -3.88
C TRP A 197 -11.56 23.55 -2.78
N LYS A 198 -10.46 24.19 -2.39
CA LYS A 198 -9.56 23.73 -1.32
C LYS A 198 -10.31 23.61 0.01
N GLU A 199 -11.06 24.62 0.41
CA GLU A 199 -11.81 24.58 1.68
C GLU A 199 -12.79 23.40 1.72
N LYS A 200 -13.55 23.20 0.66
CA LYS A 200 -14.52 22.11 0.54
C LYS A 200 -13.85 20.72 0.58
N ASN A 201 -12.84 20.50 -0.25
CA ASN A 201 -12.21 19.18 -0.36
C ASN A 201 -11.25 18.91 0.79
N GLY A 202 -10.56 19.94 1.29
CA GLY A 202 -9.68 19.83 2.46
C GLY A 202 -10.43 19.38 3.71
N SER A 203 -11.56 20.01 4.01
CA SER A 203 -12.40 19.60 5.14
C SER A 203 -12.88 18.15 5.05
N THR A 204 -13.19 17.69 3.83
CA THR A 204 -13.56 16.30 3.57
C THR A 204 -12.39 15.35 3.84
N ILE A 205 -11.19 15.68 3.34
CA ILE A 205 -9.96 14.90 3.58
C ILE A 205 -9.68 14.74 5.07
N LEU A 206 -9.73 15.84 5.83
CA LEU A 206 -9.49 15.83 7.28
C LEU A 206 -10.53 14.98 8.03
N THR A 207 -11.78 15.02 7.59
CA THR A 207 -12.85 14.19 8.14
C THR A 207 -12.62 12.70 7.83
N GLN A 208 -12.17 12.37 6.61
CA GLN A 208 -11.86 11.00 6.24
C GLN A 208 -10.68 10.44 7.05
N LEU A 209 -9.63 11.24 7.31
CA LEU A 209 -8.50 10.84 8.17
C LEU A 209 -8.96 10.55 9.60
N ARG A 210 -9.81 11.41 10.17
CA ARG A 210 -10.42 11.19 11.50
C ARG A 210 -11.26 9.91 11.51
N ARG A 211 -12.01 9.66 10.46
CA ARG A 211 -12.86 8.45 10.36
C ARG A 211 -12.04 7.16 10.21
N LEU A 212 -10.84 7.24 9.61
CA LEU A 212 -9.86 6.15 9.58
C LEU A 212 -9.18 5.91 10.93
N GLY A 213 -9.35 6.80 11.90
CA GLY A 213 -8.76 6.70 13.24
C GLY A 213 -7.31 7.20 13.32
N ALA A 214 -6.88 8.05 12.38
CA ALA A 214 -5.51 8.59 12.34
C ALA A 214 -5.21 9.46 13.58
N SER A 215 -4.24 9.08 14.39
CA SER A 215 -3.86 9.79 15.64
C SER A 215 -2.87 10.94 15.39
N LEU A 216 -3.24 11.83 14.46
CA LEU A 216 -2.49 13.02 14.05
C LEU A 216 -2.56 14.12 15.12
N ASP A 217 -1.50 14.91 15.24
CA ASP A 217 -1.51 16.12 16.09
C ASP A 217 -2.17 17.29 15.35
N TRP A 218 -3.47 17.40 15.47
CA TRP A 218 -4.30 18.39 14.79
C TRP A 218 -3.99 19.84 15.19
N SER A 219 -3.29 20.07 16.30
CA SER A 219 -2.83 21.41 16.68
C SER A 219 -1.76 21.95 15.75
N ARG A 220 -1.14 21.07 14.95
CA ARG A 220 -0.09 21.37 13.98
C ARG A 220 -0.50 21.13 12.52
N GLU A 221 -1.81 21.16 12.27
CA GLU A 221 -2.35 21.09 10.91
C GLU A 221 -1.80 22.20 10.04
N CYS A 222 -1.32 21.87 8.83
CA CYS A 222 -0.74 22.81 7.91
C CYS A 222 -1.18 22.56 6.45
N PHE A 223 -1.08 23.60 5.64
CA PHE A 223 -1.32 23.58 4.20
C PHE A 223 -0.11 24.14 3.47
N THR A 224 0.37 23.49 2.42
CA THR A 224 1.60 23.92 1.73
C THR A 224 1.59 25.35 1.18
N MET A 225 0.42 25.99 1.04
CA MET A 225 0.28 27.40 0.65
C MET A 225 -0.25 28.32 1.77
N ASP A 226 -0.24 27.90 3.03
CA ASP A 226 -0.51 28.83 4.11
C ASP A 226 0.65 29.82 4.30
N GLU A 227 0.45 30.86 5.09
CA GLU A 227 1.39 31.97 5.25
C GLU A 227 2.79 31.50 5.68
N GLN A 228 2.88 30.62 6.69
CA GLN A 228 4.15 30.11 7.22
C GLN A 228 4.90 29.27 6.18
N ARG A 229 4.20 28.36 5.48
CA ARG A 229 4.80 27.50 4.43
C ARG A 229 5.17 28.30 3.20
N SER A 230 4.38 29.31 2.83
CA SER A 230 4.70 30.23 1.74
C SER A 230 5.97 31.04 2.02
N ARG A 231 6.13 31.51 3.27
CA ARG A 231 7.36 32.19 3.70
C ARG A 231 8.58 31.26 3.63
N ALA A 232 8.44 30.02 4.04
CA ALA A 232 9.50 29.02 3.94
C ALA A 232 9.90 28.74 2.47
N VAL A 233 8.93 28.63 1.58
CA VAL A 233 9.18 28.43 0.14
C VAL A 233 9.94 29.60 -0.45
N THR A 234 9.51 30.82 -0.15
CA THR A 234 10.20 32.05 -0.60
C THR A 234 11.64 32.11 -0.09
N GLU A 235 11.85 31.82 1.20
CA GLU A 235 13.19 31.81 1.80
C GLU A 235 14.10 30.75 1.15
N ALA A 236 13.58 29.54 0.90
CA ALA A 236 14.35 28.48 0.24
C ALA A 236 14.78 28.89 -1.18
N PHE A 237 13.86 29.48 -1.95
CA PHE A 237 14.16 29.96 -3.30
C PHE A 237 15.25 31.04 -3.29
N VAL A 238 15.12 32.04 -2.43
CA VAL A 238 16.07 33.16 -2.31
C VAL A 238 17.46 32.65 -1.90
N ARG A 239 17.55 31.71 -0.92
CA ARG A 239 18.82 31.13 -0.50
C ARG A 239 19.49 30.36 -1.64
N PHE A 240 18.75 29.49 -2.31
CA PHE A 240 19.28 28.70 -3.42
C PHE A 240 19.74 29.57 -4.58
N TYR A 241 19.02 30.68 -4.89
CA TYR A 241 19.44 31.63 -5.90
C TYR A 241 20.74 32.34 -5.51
N LYS A 242 20.85 32.83 -4.26
CA LYS A 242 22.06 33.51 -3.77
C LYS A 242 23.28 32.59 -3.73
N GLU A 243 23.07 31.29 -3.59
CA GLU A 243 24.12 30.25 -3.64
C GLU A 243 24.40 29.74 -5.08
N GLY A 244 23.72 30.27 -6.08
CA GLY A 244 23.91 29.92 -7.50
C GLY A 244 23.33 28.54 -7.88
N LEU A 245 22.50 27.93 -7.02
CA LEU A 245 21.82 26.68 -7.32
C LEU A 245 20.57 26.91 -8.18
N ILE A 246 19.84 28.00 -7.98
CA ILE A 246 18.72 28.39 -8.83
C ILE A 246 19.22 29.38 -9.86
N TYR A 247 18.87 29.16 -11.12
CA TYR A 247 19.21 30.00 -12.25
C TYR A 247 18.11 29.96 -13.31
N ARG A 248 18.11 30.93 -14.22
CA ARG A 248 17.19 31.01 -15.35
C ARG A 248 17.92 30.74 -16.64
N ASP A 249 17.36 29.88 -17.49
CA ASP A 249 17.97 29.53 -18.78
C ASP A 249 16.91 29.19 -19.82
N ILE A 250 17.31 29.27 -21.10
CA ILE A 250 16.47 28.87 -22.23
C ILE A 250 16.85 27.46 -22.65
N ARG A 251 15.96 26.51 -22.40
CA ARG A 251 16.20 25.09 -22.70
C ARG A 251 14.98 24.42 -23.33
N LEU A 252 15.21 23.25 -23.90
CA LEU A 252 14.15 22.35 -24.34
C LEU A 252 13.42 21.76 -23.12
N VAL A 253 12.11 21.94 -23.07
CA VAL A 253 11.25 21.41 -21.99
C VAL A 253 10.15 20.53 -22.57
N HIS A 254 9.61 19.65 -21.74
CA HIS A 254 8.38 18.92 -22.03
C HIS A 254 7.20 19.86 -21.83
N TRP A 255 6.48 20.18 -22.91
CA TRP A 255 5.37 21.11 -22.92
C TRP A 255 4.03 20.40 -23.13
N ASP A 256 3.06 20.68 -22.27
CA ASP A 256 1.67 20.28 -22.45
C ASP A 256 0.93 21.43 -23.14
N CYS A 257 0.54 21.21 -24.41
CA CYS A 257 -0.10 22.24 -25.21
C CYS A 257 -1.56 22.52 -24.78
N HIS A 258 -2.20 21.56 -24.12
CA HIS A 258 -3.56 21.72 -23.61
C HIS A 258 -3.56 22.62 -22.34
N LEU A 259 -2.64 22.39 -21.43
CA LEU A 259 -2.47 23.18 -20.21
C LEU A 259 -1.65 24.46 -20.44
N LYS A 260 -0.87 24.52 -21.49
CA LYS A 260 0.09 25.58 -21.82
C LYS A 260 1.12 25.78 -20.71
N THR A 261 1.74 24.68 -20.28
CA THR A 261 2.75 24.71 -19.20
C THR A 261 3.82 23.64 -19.41
N ALA A 262 5.00 23.90 -18.86
CA ALA A 262 6.06 22.91 -18.75
C ALA A 262 5.67 21.78 -17.78
N ILE A 263 6.05 20.55 -18.12
CA ILE A 263 5.82 19.34 -17.35
C ILE A 263 7.18 18.75 -16.99
N SER A 264 7.34 18.22 -15.77
CA SER A 264 8.57 17.52 -15.39
C SER A 264 8.67 16.15 -16.07
N ASP A 265 9.90 15.65 -16.29
CA ASP A 265 10.16 14.35 -16.93
C ASP A 265 9.41 13.20 -16.26
N ALA A 266 9.28 13.29 -14.96
CA ALA A 266 8.61 12.29 -14.14
C ALA A 266 7.07 12.26 -14.32
N GLU A 267 6.44 13.34 -14.81
CA GLU A 267 5.00 13.42 -15.11
C GLU A 267 4.67 13.00 -16.55
N VAL A 268 5.68 12.55 -17.32
CA VAL A 268 5.51 12.02 -18.67
C VAL A 268 5.33 10.50 -18.62
N GLU A 269 4.16 10.02 -19.00
CA GLU A 269 3.91 8.59 -19.20
C GLU A 269 4.29 8.17 -20.61
N HIS A 270 5.13 7.15 -20.72
CA HIS A 270 5.52 6.62 -22.01
C HIS A 270 4.61 5.49 -22.45
N LYS A 271 4.09 5.59 -23.68
CA LYS A 271 3.28 4.56 -24.34
C LYS A 271 4.02 3.99 -25.52
N ASP A 272 4.28 2.69 -25.51
CA ASP A 272 4.89 1.98 -26.64
C ASP A 272 3.83 1.74 -27.72
N ILE A 273 4.07 2.28 -28.91
CA ILE A 273 3.24 2.15 -30.11
C ILE A 273 3.98 1.21 -31.06
N LYS A 274 3.48 0.00 -31.26
CA LYS A 274 4.14 -1.04 -32.07
C LYS A 274 3.84 -0.93 -33.56
N GLU A 275 2.67 -0.42 -33.90
CA GLU A 275 2.16 -0.29 -35.24
C GLU A 275 1.21 0.92 -35.34
N LYS A 276 0.73 1.24 -36.53
CA LYS A 276 -0.25 2.31 -36.76
C LYS A 276 -1.39 2.26 -35.75
N THR A 277 -1.51 3.29 -34.91
CA THR A 277 -2.44 3.37 -33.79
C THR A 277 -3.15 4.71 -33.75
N LEU A 278 -4.46 4.69 -33.56
CA LEU A 278 -5.27 5.89 -33.38
C LEU A 278 -5.43 6.22 -31.89
N LEU A 279 -5.12 7.44 -31.49
CA LEU A 279 -5.24 7.92 -30.11
C LEU A 279 -6.13 9.16 -30.04
N ASN A 280 -6.97 9.22 -29.00
CA ASN A 280 -7.70 10.43 -28.68
C ASN A 280 -6.75 11.42 -27.99
N VAL A 281 -6.56 12.60 -28.62
CA VAL A 281 -5.71 13.67 -28.12
C VAL A 281 -6.60 14.85 -27.70
N PRO A 282 -6.40 15.46 -26.52
CA PRO A 282 -7.17 16.62 -26.10
C PRO A 282 -7.14 17.76 -27.12
N GLY A 283 -8.30 18.37 -27.40
CA GLY A 283 -8.42 19.48 -28.37
C GLY A 283 -8.61 19.03 -29.83
N TYR A 284 -8.69 17.72 -30.09
CA TYR A 284 -9.00 17.17 -31.42
C TYR A 284 -10.30 16.38 -31.41
N ASP A 285 -11.18 16.67 -32.37
CA ASP A 285 -12.48 15.98 -32.49
C ASP A 285 -12.35 14.56 -33.03
N LYS A 286 -11.28 14.29 -33.77
CA LYS A 286 -10.98 12.97 -34.34
C LYS A 286 -9.73 12.37 -33.72
N PRO A 287 -9.65 11.03 -33.55
CA PRO A 287 -8.44 10.37 -33.13
C PRO A 287 -7.25 10.68 -34.06
N VAL A 288 -6.11 10.93 -33.47
CA VAL A 288 -4.85 11.24 -34.17
C VAL A 288 -4.06 9.96 -34.40
N GLU A 289 -3.44 9.85 -35.55
CA GLU A 289 -2.64 8.71 -35.97
C GLU A 289 -1.19 8.80 -35.52
N PHE A 290 -0.67 7.70 -34.95
CA PHE A 290 0.74 7.51 -34.53
C PHE A 290 1.25 6.14 -34.96
N GLY A 291 2.57 5.93 -34.92
CA GLY A 291 3.21 4.68 -35.31
C GLY A 291 3.56 4.62 -36.80
N LEU A 292 3.70 5.75 -37.44
CA LEU A 292 4.15 5.86 -38.83
C LEU A 292 5.45 6.67 -38.90
N ILE A 293 6.31 6.30 -39.87
CA ILE A 293 7.44 7.11 -40.32
C ILE A 293 7.21 7.51 -41.78
N THR A 294 7.24 8.80 -42.02
CA THR A 294 7.00 9.41 -43.32
C THR A 294 8.32 9.82 -43.96
N SER A 295 8.56 9.36 -45.20
CA SER A 295 9.73 9.68 -45.98
C SER A 295 9.42 10.76 -47.02
N PHE A 296 10.31 11.74 -47.14
CA PHE A 296 10.21 12.82 -48.13
C PHE A 296 11.58 13.33 -48.56
N ALA A 297 11.63 14.04 -49.69
CA ALA A 297 12.86 14.55 -50.26
C ALA A 297 13.06 16.03 -50.02
N TYR A 298 14.27 16.45 -49.72
CA TYR A 298 14.72 17.85 -49.81
C TYR A 298 15.51 18.03 -51.11
N PRO A 299 15.11 19.03 -51.98
CA PRO A 299 15.92 19.41 -53.14
C PRO A 299 17.28 19.97 -52.70
N LEU A 300 18.33 19.61 -53.43
CA LEU A 300 19.69 20.11 -53.20
C LEU A 300 19.91 21.41 -53.95
N GLU A 301 20.64 22.34 -53.34
CA GLU A 301 21.02 23.62 -54.01
C GLU A 301 21.87 23.37 -55.24
N GLY A 302 21.62 24.17 -56.29
CA GLY A 302 22.39 24.11 -57.57
C GLY A 302 22.03 22.93 -58.49
N GLY A 303 20.86 22.30 -58.29
CA GLY A 303 20.42 21.18 -59.16
C GLY A 303 21.15 19.86 -58.96
N LEU A 304 21.75 19.62 -57.80
CA LEU A 304 22.51 18.43 -57.45
C LEU A 304 21.64 17.19 -57.17
N GLY A 305 20.30 17.29 -57.37
CA GLY A 305 19.37 16.24 -57.09
C GLY A 305 18.60 16.47 -55.77
N GLU A 306 18.36 15.41 -55.02
CA GLU A 306 17.60 15.43 -53.76
C GLU A 306 18.23 14.55 -52.72
N VAL A 307 17.93 14.82 -51.46
CA VAL A 307 18.24 13.94 -50.31
C VAL A 307 16.95 13.54 -49.60
N VAL A 308 16.80 12.22 -49.36
CA VAL A 308 15.59 11.68 -48.72
C VAL A 308 15.80 11.51 -47.23
N VAL A 309 14.88 12.08 -46.45
CA VAL A 309 14.83 11.94 -44.98
C VAL A 309 13.55 11.24 -44.57
N ALA A 310 13.52 10.71 -43.35
CA ALA A 310 12.35 10.05 -42.81
C ALA A 310 12.11 10.55 -41.36
N THR A 311 10.84 10.79 -41.01
CA THR A 311 10.48 11.28 -39.69
C THR A 311 9.14 10.71 -39.23
N THR A 312 8.99 10.55 -37.93
CA THR A 312 7.70 10.25 -37.28
C THR A 312 6.89 11.52 -36.99
N ARG A 313 7.49 12.71 -37.18
CA ARG A 313 6.92 14.02 -36.86
C ARG A 313 7.10 15.00 -38.02
N VAL A 314 6.31 14.81 -39.08
CA VAL A 314 6.40 15.65 -40.30
C VAL A 314 6.13 17.13 -40.01
N GLU A 315 5.25 17.44 -39.05
CA GLU A 315 4.88 18.81 -38.67
C GLU A 315 6.05 19.69 -38.21
N THR A 316 7.10 19.05 -37.65
CA THR A 316 8.28 19.78 -37.18
C THR A 316 9.23 20.19 -38.32
N MET A 317 9.05 19.62 -39.55
CA MET A 317 9.93 19.97 -40.67
C MET A 317 10.01 21.47 -40.97
N LEU A 318 8.90 22.21 -40.66
CA LEU A 318 8.84 23.64 -40.88
C LEU A 318 9.93 24.44 -40.12
N GLY A 319 10.45 23.85 -39.03
CA GLY A 319 11.53 24.34 -38.21
C GLY A 319 12.90 23.73 -38.46
N ASP A 320 13.07 22.97 -39.54
CA ASP A 320 14.36 22.34 -39.85
C ASP A 320 15.43 23.38 -40.15
N THR A 321 16.61 23.20 -39.56
CA THR A 321 17.75 24.10 -39.71
C THR A 321 18.99 23.40 -40.29
N ALA A 322 19.00 22.06 -40.37
CA ALA A 322 20.04 21.28 -41.05
C ALA A 322 19.54 19.92 -41.46
N ILE A 323 20.37 19.21 -42.25
CA ILE A 323 20.30 17.80 -42.50
C ILE A 323 21.60 17.17 -41.99
N ALA A 324 21.52 16.11 -41.17
CA ALA A 324 22.69 15.43 -40.67
C ALA A 324 22.94 14.10 -41.43
N ILE A 325 24.20 13.81 -41.71
CA ILE A 325 24.67 12.58 -42.34
C ILE A 325 25.86 12.04 -41.55
N HIS A 326 26.10 10.73 -41.61
CA HIS A 326 27.29 10.16 -41.00
C HIS A 326 28.54 10.52 -41.83
N PRO A 327 29.68 10.94 -41.22
CA PRO A 327 30.87 11.35 -41.95
C PRO A 327 31.48 10.27 -42.87
N ASP A 328 31.33 9.00 -42.47
CA ASP A 328 31.89 7.86 -43.20
C ASP A 328 30.89 7.19 -44.17
N ASP A 329 29.68 7.75 -44.33
CA ASP A 329 28.69 7.18 -45.25
C ASP A 329 29.04 7.51 -46.71
N ALA A 330 29.51 6.51 -47.42
CA ALA A 330 29.95 6.63 -48.83
C ALA A 330 28.85 7.15 -49.78
N ARG A 331 27.55 6.97 -49.42
CA ARG A 331 26.43 7.44 -50.26
C ARG A 331 26.34 8.97 -50.33
N TYR A 332 26.85 9.65 -49.31
CA TYR A 332 26.65 11.10 -49.10
C TYR A 332 27.94 11.90 -49.02
N THR A 333 29.11 11.30 -49.26
CA THR A 333 30.42 11.97 -49.23
C THR A 333 30.49 13.21 -50.13
N ASN A 334 29.81 13.15 -51.28
CA ASN A 334 29.72 14.29 -52.22
C ASN A 334 28.83 15.44 -51.75
N LEU A 335 28.06 15.24 -50.65
CA LEU A 335 27.13 16.23 -50.07
C LEU A 335 27.74 16.97 -48.88
N HIS A 336 28.93 16.62 -48.41
CA HIS A 336 29.60 17.29 -47.31
C HIS A 336 29.73 18.79 -47.58
N GLY A 337 29.22 19.61 -46.63
CA GLY A 337 29.29 21.06 -46.74
C GLY A 337 28.40 21.70 -47.83
N LYS A 338 27.51 20.90 -48.42
CA LYS A 338 26.49 21.40 -49.37
C LYS A 338 25.23 21.82 -48.61
N PHE A 339 24.26 22.36 -49.34
CA PHE A 339 22.99 22.83 -48.83
C PHE A 339 21.83 22.13 -49.52
N ALA A 340 20.80 21.81 -48.72
CA ALA A 340 19.46 21.50 -49.21
C ALA A 340 18.58 22.78 -49.12
N VAL A 341 17.48 22.79 -49.86
CA VAL A 341 16.54 23.90 -49.86
C VAL A 341 15.21 23.46 -49.29
N HIS A 342 14.73 24.17 -48.26
CA HIS A 342 13.44 23.80 -47.64
C HIS A 342 12.29 24.14 -48.61
N PRO A 343 11.39 23.19 -48.92
CA PRO A 343 10.43 23.31 -50.01
C PRO A 343 9.32 24.36 -49.79
N PHE A 344 9.03 24.75 -48.58
CA PHE A 344 7.91 25.65 -48.22
C PHE A 344 8.36 27.09 -47.93
N ASN A 345 9.58 27.28 -47.40
CA ASN A 345 10.04 28.62 -47.02
C ASN A 345 11.38 29.02 -47.68
N GLY A 346 11.96 28.15 -48.48
CA GLY A 346 13.20 28.45 -49.21
C GLY A 346 14.46 28.52 -48.36
N ARG A 347 14.40 28.18 -47.06
CA ARG A 347 15.57 28.22 -46.17
C ARG A 347 16.66 27.26 -46.69
N LYS A 348 17.89 27.71 -46.64
CA LYS A 348 19.06 26.87 -46.93
C LYS A 348 19.41 26.06 -45.67
N LEU A 349 19.39 24.77 -45.83
CA LEU A 349 19.69 23.78 -44.79
C LEU A 349 21.11 23.24 -45.01
N PRO A 350 22.11 23.56 -44.20
CA PRO A 350 23.44 22.98 -44.29
C PRO A 350 23.38 21.49 -44.09
N ILE A 351 24.14 20.71 -44.85
CA ILE A 351 24.35 19.29 -44.65
C ILE A 351 25.56 19.13 -43.72
N VAL A 352 25.30 18.76 -42.47
CA VAL A 352 26.32 18.61 -41.41
C VAL A 352 26.69 17.12 -41.23
N CYS A 353 27.95 16.88 -40.88
CA CYS A 353 28.45 15.54 -40.59
C CYS A 353 28.46 15.30 -39.08
N ASP A 354 27.69 14.33 -38.60
CA ASP A 354 27.61 13.97 -37.20
C ASP A 354 27.57 12.45 -37.05
N GLY A 355 28.61 11.87 -36.50
CA GLY A 355 28.71 10.43 -36.25
C GLY A 355 28.21 9.98 -34.88
N GLU A 356 27.81 10.94 -34.00
CA GLU A 356 27.23 10.61 -32.69
C GLU A 356 25.72 10.34 -32.82
N LEU A 357 25.03 11.15 -33.64
CA LEU A 357 23.59 11.03 -33.82
C LEU A 357 23.17 10.12 -34.95
N VAL A 358 23.90 10.18 -36.08
CA VAL A 358 23.49 9.52 -37.32
C VAL A 358 24.02 8.09 -37.43
N ASP A 359 23.09 7.12 -37.48
CA ASP A 359 23.39 5.74 -37.81
C ASP A 359 23.24 5.55 -39.37
N PRO A 360 24.31 5.28 -40.11
CA PRO A 360 24.27 5.15 -41.55
C PRO A 360 23.47 3.91 -42.02
N GLU A 361 23.28 2.92 -41.18
CA GLU A 361 22.51 1.71 -41.49
C GLU A 361 21.02 1.86 -41.19
N PHE A 362 20.63 2.94 -40.49
CA PHE A 362 19.25 3.18 -40.12
C PHE A 362 18.50 4.03 -41.17
N GLY A 363 17.43 3.47 -41.73
CA GLY A 363 16.56 4.19 -42.69
C GLY A 363 17.30 4.68 -43.93
N THR A 364 17.27 5.99 -44.17
CA THR A 364 17.96 6.60 -45.30
C THR A 364 19.44 6.95 -45.02
N GLY A 365 19.86 6.89 -43.76
CA GLY A 365 21.18 7.40 -43.33
C GLY A 365 21.26 8.93 -43.28
N CYS A 366 20.16 9.62 -43.53
CA CYS A 366 20.04 11.09 -43.44
C CYS A 366 18.96 11.45 -42.44
N VAL A 367 19.24 12.39 -41.56
CA VAL A 367 18.31 12.83 -40.52
C VAL A 367 18.03 14.32 -40.70
N LYS A 368 16.75 14.71 -40.72
CA LYS A 368 16.36 16.12 -40.62
C LYS A 368 16.60 16.60 -39.20
N ILE A 369 17.04 17.85 -39.05
CA ILE A 369 17.41 18.40 -37.74
C ILE A 369 16.51 19.60 -37.41
N THR A 370 15.72 19.41 -36.34
CA THR A 370 14.83 20.43 -35.78
C THR A 370 15.18 20.71 -34.31
N PRO A 371 16.22 21.48 -34.01
CA PRO A 371 16.75 21.62 -32.64
C PRO A 371 15.75 22.12 -31.61
N ALA A 372 14.70 22.85 -32.05
CA ALA A 372 13.70 23.43 -31.18
C ALA A 372 12.62 22.38 -30.71
N HIS A 373 12.56 21.18 -31.32
CA HIS A 373 11.45 20.24 -31.13
C HIS A 373 11.85 18.77 -30.94
N ASP A 374 13.15 18.49 -30.84
CA ASP A 374 13.66 17.16 -30.54
C ASP A 374 14.90 17.23 -29.62
N PRO A 375 14.98 16.42 -28.55
CA PRO A 375 16.11 16.44 -27.63
C PRO A 375 17.46 16.08 -28.27
N ASN A 376 17.50 15.13 -29.22
CA ASN A 376 18.73 14.72 -29.89
C ASN A 376 19.18 15.80 -30.89
N ASP A 377 18.20 16.35 -31.62
CA ASP A 377 18.46 17.46 -32.56
C ASP A 377 18.92 18.73 -31.81
N PHE A 378 18.43 18.95 -30.56
CA PHE A 378 18.87 20.04 -29.70
C PHE A 378 20.36 19.98 -29.35
N GLU A 379 20.84 18.78 -28.97
CA GLU A 379 22.24 18.60 -28.64
C GLU A 379 23.14 18.69 -29.91
N LEU A 380 22.68 18.12 -31.04
CA LEU A 380 23.36 18.29 -32.32
C LEU A 380 23.40 19.77 -32.74
N GLY A 381 22.28 20.47 -32.57
CA GLY A 381 22.18 21.91 -32.87
C GLY A 381 23.19 22.76 -32.10
N LYS A 382 23.44 22.41 -30.83
CA LYS A 382 24.50 23.06 -30.02
C LYS A 382 25.91 22.75 -30.54
N ARG A 383 26.19 21.45 -30.85
CA ARG A 383 27.50 21.04 -31.37
C ARG A 383 27.86 21.75 -32.70
N HIS A 384 26.88 21.90 -33.57
CA HIS A 384 27.03 22.49 -34.88
C HIS A 384 26.66 23.98 -34.98
N ASN A 385 26.31 24.62 -33.82
CA ASN A 385 25.93 26.03 -33.74
C ASN A 385 24.79 26.39 -34.73
N LEU A 386 23.75 25.55 -34.78
CA LEU A 386 22.57 25.73 -35.63
C LEU A 386 21.60 26.75 -35.01
N GLU A 387 20.73 27.31 -35.83
CA GLU A 387 19.62 28.14 -35.37
C GLU A 387 18.51 27.26 -34.73
N PHE A 388 17.88 27.76 -33.67
CA PHE A 388 16.77 27.07 -32.97
C PHE A 388 15.47 27.77 -33.31
N ILE A 389 14.70 27.20 -34.24
CA ILE A 389 13.46 27.79 -34.72
C ILE A 389 12.25 27.07 -34.14
N ASN A 390 11.61 27.74 -33.18
CA ASN A 390 10.32 27.25 -32.65
C ASN A 390 9.21 27.53 -33.67
N VAL A 391 8.45 26.49 -34.05
CA VAL A 391 7.33 26.58 -35.01
C VAL A 391 5.95 26.45 -34.35
N PHE A 392 5.86 26.26 -33.04
CA PHE A 392 4.59 26.12 -32.35
C PHE A 392 4.30 27.28 -31.40
N THR A 393 3.02 27.59 -31.29
CA THR A 393 2.47 28.43 -30.20
C THR A 393 2.29 27.59 -28.94
N ASP A 394 2.02 28.21 -27.80
CA ASP A 394 1.82 27.55 -26.52
C ASP A 394 0.64 26.58 -26.50
N ASP A 395 -0.37 26.80 -27.36
CA ASP A 395 -1.51 25.92 -27.54
C ASP A 395 -1.32 24.87 -28.67
N GLY A 396 -0.07 24.69 -29.14
CA GLY A 396 0.29 23.64 -30.12
C GLY A 396 -0.23 23.90 -31.53
N LYS A 397 -0.40 25.18 -31.94
CA LYS A 397 -0.65 25.56 -33.33
C LYS A 397 0.63 25.97 -33.99
N ILE A 398 0.69 25.86 -35.32
CA ILE A 398 1.81 26.43 -36.09
C ILE A 398 1.83 27.96 -35.93
N ASN A 399 2.99 28.50 -35.58
CA ASN A 399 3.21 29.95 -35.51
C ASN A 399 3.69 30.53 -36.86
N THR A 400 4.00 31.80 -36.86
CA THR A 400 4.44 32.53 -38.11
C THR A 400 5.74 32.02 -38.70
N ASN A 401 6.61 31.35 -37.92
CA ASN A 401 7.87 30.73 -38.40
C ASN A 401 7.60 29.51 -39.29
N GLY A 402 6.42 28.88 -39.17
CA GLY A 402 6.01 27.74 -40.00
C GLY A 402 5.54 28.10 -41.42
N GLY A 403 5.44 29.41 -41.74
CA GLY A 403 5.02 29.93 -43.04
C GLY A 403 3.50 30.21 -43.11
N ALA A 404 3.10 31.09 -44.01
CA ALA A 404 1.74 31.61 -44.13
C ALA A 404 0.69 30.48 -44.37
N ASP A 405 1.06 29.42 -45.12
CA ASP A 405 0.16 28.36 -45.54
C ASP A 405 -0.27 27.47 -44.38
N PHE A 406 0.51 27.38 -43.29
CA PHE A 406 0.28 26.49 -42.17
C PHE A 406 -0.02 27.25 -40.86
N THR A 407 0.27 28.56 -40.78
CA THR A 407 0.07 29.37 -39.58
C THR A 407 -1.36 29.23 -39.03
N GLY A 408 -1.48 29.00 -37.74
CA GLY A 408 -2.73 28.84 -37.00
C GLY A 408 -3.34 27.41 -37.05
N MET A 409 -2.79 26.48 -37.84
CA MET A 409 -3.23 25.10 -37.87
C MET A 409 -2.78 24.36 -36.60
N PRO A 410 -3.66 23.57 -35.94
CA PRO A 410 -3.23 22.63 -34.91
C PRO A 410 -2.17 21.66 -35.41
N ARG A 411 -1.17 21.35 -34.59
CA ARG A 411 0.05 20.56 -34.99
C ARG A 411 -0.24 19.26 -35.75
N PHE A 412 -1.23 18.50 -35.36
CA PHE A 412 -1.55 17.24 -36.03
C PHE A 412 -2.42 17.41 -37.29
N ALA A 413 -3.21 18.48 -37.37
CA ALA A 413 -3.86 18.88 -38.62
C ALA A 413 -2.83 19.38 -39.63
N ALA A 414 -1.84 20.16 -39.17
CA ALA A 414 -0.73 20.60 -40.01
C ALA A 414 0.10 19.40 -40.53
N ARG A 415 0.28 18.33 -39.76
CA ARG A 415 0.93 17.09 -40.20
C ARG A 415 0.30 16.56 -41.48
N GLU A 416 -1.05 16.44 -41.51
CA GLU A 416 -1.79 15.99 -42.68
C GLU A 416 -1.66 16.95 -43.87
N ALA A 417 -1.78 18.26 -43.60
CA ALA A 417 -1.66 19.30 -44.63
C ALA A 417 -0.27 19.35 -45.27
N ILE A 418 0.79 19.15 -44.47
CA ILE A 418 2.18 19.12 -44.95
C ILE A 418 2.42 17.89 -45.83
N VAL A 419 1.95 16.72 -45.43
CA VAL A 419 2.04 15.50 -46.24
C VAL A 419 1.37 15.70 -47.59
N GLU A 420 0.19 16.32 -47.64
CA GLU A 420 -0.53 16.64 -48.88
C GLU A 420 0.26 17.64 -49.72
N ALA A 421 0.82 18.68 -49.12
CA ALA A 421 1.64 19.63 -49.83
C ALA A 421 2.91 19.00 -50.41
N LEU A 422 3.58 18.09 -49.71
CA LEU A 422 4.71 17.30 -50.20
C LEU A 422 4.35 16.39 -51.39
N LYS A 423 3.16 15.78 -51.38
CA LYS A 423 2.61 15.03 -52.50
C LYS A 423 2.40 15.91 -53.71
N ASN A 424 1.80 17.08 -53.53
CA ASN A 424 1.55 18.04 -54.61
C ASN A 424 2.84 18.56 -55.26
N GLN A 425 3.93 18.70 -54.49
CA GLN A 425 5.25 19.07 -55.00
C GLN A 425 6.08 17.88 -55.55
N GLY A 426 5.55 16.64 -55.44
CA GLY A 426 6.28 15.46 -55.89
C GLY A 426 7.47 15.06 -54.99
N LEU A 427 7.50 15.59 -53.75
CA LEU A 427 8.59 15.33 -52.77
C LEU A 427 8.27 14.23 -51.78
N TYR A 428 7.04 13.73 -51.73
CA TYR A 428 6.66 12.63 -50.85
C TYR A 428 7.24 11.29 -51.38
N ARG A 429 7.78 10.46 -50.44
CA ARG A 429 8.44 9.19 -50.77
C ARG A 429 7.79 7.96 -50.09
N GLY A 430 6.68 8.14 -49.40
CA GLY A 430 5.89 7.06 -48.78
C GLY A 430 5.88 7.09 -47.25
N GLU A 431 5.06 6.20 -46.69
CA GLU A 431 4.92 5.95 -45.28
C GLU A 431 5.10 4.49 -44.95
N GLN A 432 5.67 4.19 -43.77
CA GLN A 432 5.83 2.85 -43.23
C GLN A 432 5.47 2.80 -41.76
N SER A 433 5.00 1.64 -41.29
CA SER A 433 4.77 1.43 -39.86
C SER A 433 6.11 1.42 -39.13
N LYS A 434 6.16 2.15 -38.01
CA LYS A 434 7.36 2.28 -37.18
C LYS A 434 7.00 2.19 -35.72
N GLU A 435 7.65 1.27 -35.02
CA GLU A 435 7.57 1.24 -33.57
C GLU A 435 8.15 2.53 -33.00
N MET A 436 7.41 3.15 -32.06
CA MET A 436 7.79 4.39 -31.41
C MET A 436 7.34 4.43 -29.96
N ARG A 437 8.02 5.19 -29.15
CA ARG A 437 7.67 5.46 -27.77
C ARG A 437 7.14 6.89 -27.66
N LEU A 438 5.83 7.02 -27.33
CA LEU A 438 5.14 8.29 -27.27
C LEU A 438 5.05 8.78 -25.82
N GLY A 439 5.50 10.01 -25.55
CA GLY A 439 5.32 10.68 -24.25
C GLY A 439 3.94 11.31 -24.16
N LEU A 440 3.21 11.00 -23.09
CA LEU A 440 1.88 11.55 -22.79
C LEU A 440 1.93 12.26 -21.44
N CYS A 441 1.25 13.40 -21.32
CA CYS A 441 1.06 14.05 -20.03
C CYS A 441 0.19 13.19 -19.12
N GLN A 442 0.66 12.84 -17.92
CA GLN A 442 -0.08 12.03 -16.95
C GLN A 442 -1.41 12.69 -16.51
N ARG A 443 -1.54 14.02 -16.62
CA ARG A 443 -2.71 14.79 -16.16
C ARG A 443 -3.78 14.97 -17.22
N THR A 444 -3.38 15.26 -18.45
CA THR A 444 -4.29 15.58 -19.57
C THR A 444 -4.38 14.47 -20.59
N SER A 445 -3.40 13.58 -20.64
CA SER A 445 -3.19 12.63 -21.73
C SER A 445 -2.86 13.30 -23.07
N ASP A 446 -2.48 14.59 -23.07
CA ASP A 446 -1.96 15.25 -24.27
C ASP A 446 -0.59 14.69 -24.63
N VAL A 447 -0.28 14.70 -25.91
CA VAL A 447 1.04 14.31 -26.41
C VAL A 447 2.04 15.42 -26.08
N ILE A 448 3.07 15.06 -25.32
CA ILE A 448 4.12 16.01 -24.94
C ILE A 448 4.82 16.60 -26.17
N GLU A 449 4.95 17.92 -26.19
CA GLU A 449 5.67 18.66 -27.21
C GLU A 449 7.02 19.16 -26.65
N PRO A 450 8.18 18.72 -27.17
CA PRO A 450 9.44 19.35 -26.85
C PRO A 450 9.44 20.80 -27.39
N MET A 451 9.60 21.79 -26.52
CA MET A 451 9.62 23.21 -26.88
C MET A 451 10.75 23.96 -26.18
N ILE A 452 11.36 24.90 -26.87
CA ILE A 452 12.33 25.80 -26.26
C ILE A 452 11.61 26.92 -25.53
N LYS A 453 11.88 27.03 -24.21
CA LYS A 453 11.27 28.03 -23.34
C LYS A 453 12.27 28.54 -22.29
N PRO A 454 12.20 29.82 -21.93
CA PRO A 454 12.90 30.33 -20.76
C PRO A 454 12.22 29.80 -19.51
N GLN A 455 13.00 29.18 -18.59
CA GLN A 455 12.51 28.56 -17.36
C GLN A 455 13.49 28.78 -16.22
N TRP A 456 13.00 28.59 -14.99
CA TRP A 456 13.84 28.51 -13.79
C TRP A 456 14.24 27.08 -13.50
N TYR A 457 15.50 26.86 -13.13
CA TYR A 457 16.08 25.55 -12.87
C TYR A 457 16.79 25.49 -11.53
N VAL A 458 16.80 24.30 -10.91
CA VAL A 458 17.71 23.95 -9.82
C VAL A 458 18.83 23.09 -10.40
N ASN A 459 20.08 23.50 -10.19
CA ASN A 459 21.25 22.67 -10.45
C ASN A 459 21.31 21.54 -9.42
N CYS A 460 21.03 20.32 -9.84
CA CYS A 460 20.95 19.16 -8.97
C CYS A 460 22.27 18.43 -8.77
N SER A 461 23.34 18.74 -9.52
CA SER A 461 24.55 17.93 -9.60
C SER A 461 25.25 17.73 -8.26
N THR A 462 25.47 18.78 -7.47
CA THR A 462 26.15 18.72 -6.17
C THR A 462 25.26 18.16 -5.07
N ILE A 463 24.02 18.66 -4.97
CA ILE A 463 23.06 18.26 -3.93
C ILE A 463 22.59 16.80 -4.09
N ALA A 464 22.53 16.31 -5.33
CA ALA A 464 22.24 14.90 -5.59
C ALA A 464 23.39 13.97 -5.18
N LYS A 465 24.64 14.40 -5.38
CA LYS A 465 25.80 13.63 -4.92
C LYS A 465 25.82 13.52 -3.40
N GLU A 466 25.57 14.62 -2.69
CA GLU A 466 25.47 14.60 -1.22
C GLU A 466 24.34 13.68 -0.75
N ALA A 467 23.18 13.72 -1.38
CA ALA A 467 22.05 12.85 -1.09
C ALA A 467 22.35 11.36 -1.39
N LEU A 468 23.12 11.09 -2.44
CA LEU A 468 23.58 9.74 -2.76
C LEU A 468 24.53 9.21 -1.69
N ASP A 469 25.52 10.00 -1.32
CA ASP A 469 26.53 9.65 -0.31
C ASP A 469 25.87 9.39 1.06
N ALA A 470 24.87 10.17 1.44
CA ALA A 470 24.12 9.99 2.68
C ALA A 470 23.43 8.62 2.81
N ALA A 471 23.10 7.98 1.67
CA ALA A 471 22.42 6.69 1.65
C ALA A 471 23.37 5.50 1.34
N THR A 472 24.48 5.72 0.64
CA THR A 472 25.28 4.64 0.05
C THR A 472 26.73 4.60 0.48
N SER A 473 27.24 5.66 1.12
CA SER A 473 28.62 5.70 1.64
C SER A 473 28.72 4.99 2.99
N ASP A 474 29.71 4.12 3.17
CA ASP A 474 29.93 3.45 4.45
C ASP A 474 30.39 4.42 5.56
N GLU A 475 31.07 5.52 5.19
CA GLU A 475 31.59 6.52 6.13
C GLU A 475 30.55 7.59 6.51
N ASN A 476 29.66 7.96 5.59
CA ASN A 476 28.74 9.08 5.73
C ASN A 476 27.26 8.65 5.71
N LYS A 477 26.99 7.36 5.92
CA LYS A 477 25.63 6.84 5.87
C LYS A 477 24.75 7.41 6.98
N LYS A 478 23.78 8.22 6.60
CA LYS A 478 22.79 8.84 7.48
C LYS A 478 21.35 8.42 7.14
N LEU A 479 21.15 7.79 5.98
CA LEU A 479 19.84 7.44 5.44
C LEU A 479 19.74 5.94 5.17
N GLU A 480 18.68 5.30 5.66
CA GLU A 480 18.38 3.88 5.46
C GLU A 480 17.06 3.69 4.71
N PHE A 481 17.08 2.86 3.66
CA PHE A 481 15.86 2.46 2.94
C PHE A 481 15.34 1.10 3.40
N ILE A 482 14.03 1.00 3.57
CA ILE A 482 13.31 -0.21 3.94
C ILE A 482 12.17 -0.42 2.92
N PRO A 483 12.19 -1.48 2.12
CA PRO A 483 13.23 -2.52 1.97
C PRO A 483 14.54 -2.01 1.36
N LYS A 484 15.66 -2.66 1.71
CA LYS A 484 17.03 -2.25 1.29
C LYS A 484 17.25 -2.21 -0.23
N GLN A 485 16.45 -2.96 -1.00
CA GLN A 485 16.53 -3.02 -2.47
C GLN A 485 16.39 -1.64 -3.14
N TYR A 486 15.65 -0.71 -2.54
CA TYR A 486 15.46 0.63 -3.09
C TYR A 486 16.72 1.51 -3.06
N ALA A 487 17.75 1.13 -2.31
CA ALA A 487 19.04 1.82 -2.37
C ALA A 487 19.72 1.71 -3.76
N ALA A 488 19.48 0.62 -4.49
CA ALA A 488 19.99 0.47 -5.87
C ALA A 488 19.24 1.38 -6.87
N GLU A 489 17.91 1.54 -6.69
CA GLU A 489 17.13 2.47 -7.49
C GLU A 489 17.52 3.92 -7.18
N TRP A 490 17.70 4.27 -5.91
CA TRP A 490 18.18 5.56 -5.45
C TRP A 490 19.50 5.95 -6.12
N ARG A 491 20.49 5.02 -6.12
CA ARG A 491 21.78 5.20 -6.79
C ARG A 491 21.60 5.49 -8.29
N ARG A 492 20.90 4.61 -9.00
CA ARG A 492 20.72 4.72 -10.45
C ARG A 492 20.14 6.06 -10.89
N TRP A 493 19.21 6.61 -10.10
CA TRP A 493 18.54 7.87 -10.43
C TRP A 493 19.40 9.08 -10.10
N LEU A 494 20.05 9.12 -8.94
CA LEU A 494 20.83 10.28 -8.54
C LEU A 494 22.15 10.40 -9.31
N GLU A 495 22.75 9.29 -9.75
CA GLU A 495 23.94 9.31 -10.62
C GLU A 495 23.64 9.91 -12.00
N ASN A 496 22.39 9.86 -12.47
CA ASN A 496 21.97 10.34 -13.79
C ASN A 496 20.98 11.50 -13.72
N ILE A 497 20.92 12.20 -12.58
CA ILE A 497 19.96 13.28 -12.39
C ILE A 497 20.28 14.47 -13.29
N ARG A 498 19.24 15.07 -13.87
CA ARG A 498 19.31 16.32 -14.64
C ARG A 498 18.89 17.50 -13.77
N ASP A 499 19.22 18.70 -14.22
CA ASP A 499 18.71 19.91 -13.61
C ASP A 499 17.19 19.95 -13.62
N TRP A 500 16.61 20.39 -12.53
CA TRP A 500 15.18 20.36 -12.31
C TRP A 500 14.52 21.67 -12.71
N CYS A 501 13.66 21.65 -13.72
CA CYS A 501 12.80 22.76 -14.11
C CYS A 501 11.73 22.99 -13.04
N ILE A 502 11.74 24.16 -12.39
CA ILE A 502 10.86 24.48 -11.25
C ILE A 502 9.77 25.52 -11.58
N SER A 503 9.76 26.11 -12.76
CA SER A 503 8.70 27.06 -13.17
C SER A 503 7.55 26.38 -13.90
N ARG A 504 6.32 26.83 -13.65
CA ARG A 504 5.08 26.37 -14.27
C ARG A 504 4.21 27.57 -14.65
N GLN A 505 3.66 27.56 -15.86
CA GLN A 505 2.78 28.62 -16.42
C GLN A 505 1.32 28.39 -15.95
N LEU A 506 1.16 28.31 -14.65
CA LEU A 506 -0.10 28.14 -13.96
C LEU A 506 -0.46 29.40 -13.16
N TRP A 507 -1.69 29.48 -12.69
CA TRP A 507 -2.12 30.55 -11.77
C TRP A 507 -2.18 30.07 -10.32
N TRP A 508 -2.42 28.80 -10.10
CA TRP A 508 -2.49 28.19 -8.78
C TRP A 508 -1.15 27.61 -8.36
N GLY A 509 -0.55 28.17 -7.32
CA GLY A 509 0.74 27.75 -6.75
C GLY A 509 1.49 28.93 -6.14
N HIS A 510 2.70 28.66 -5.62
CA HIS A 510 3.60 29.68 -5.11
C HIS A 510 4.18 30.49 -6.26
N ARG A 511 3.84 31.76 -6.35
CA ARG A 511 4.38 32.65 -7.38
C ARG A 511 5.89 32.79 -7.19
N ILE A 512 6.65 32.74 -8.28
CA ILE A 512 8.11 32.79 -8.22
C ILE A 512 8.53 34.14 -7.64
N PRO A 513 9.40 34.20 -6.61
CA PRO A 513 9.81 35.42 -5.93
C PRO A 513 10.96 36.11 -6.69
N ALA A 514 10.73 36.39 -7.95
CA ALA A 514 11.65 37.05 -8.86
C ALA A 514 10.93 38.21 -9.60
N TRP A 515 11.57 39.33 -9.72
CA TRP A 515 11.05 40.51 -10.37
C TRP A 515 11.96 40.88 -11.54
N TYR A 516 11.36 41.23 -12.65
CA TYR A 516 12.05 41.75 -13.85
C TYR A 516 12.09 43.27 -13.81
N ALA A 517 13.28 43.84 -13.93
CA ALA A 517 13.49 45.28 -14.02
C ALA A 517 13.53 45.74 -15.48
N THR A 518 12.49 46.41 -15.96
CA THR A 518 12.46 47.03 -17.28
C THR A 518 13.05 48.45 -17.16
N LEU A 519 14.20 48.69 -17.77
CA LEU A 519 14.85 49.98 -17.71
C LEU A 519 14.23 50.94 -18.76
N GLU A 520 14.13 52.25 -18.45
CA GLU A 520 13.63 53.21 -19.40
C GLU A 520 14.44 53.27 -20.71
N GLU A 521 15.72 52.94 -20.66
CA GLU A 521 16.67 52.96 -21.77
C GLU A 521 16.77 51.64 -22.57
N ASP A 522 16.01 50.59 -22.17
CA ASP A 522 16.04 49.30 -22.85
C ASP A 522 15.57 49.38 -24.29
N ASN A 523 16.35 48.75 -25.20
CA ASN A 523 15.99 48.62 -26.61
C ASN A 523 14.79 47.67 -26.82
N LEU A 524 14.71 46.64 -26.03
CA LEU A 524 13.61 45.66 -25.99
C LEU A 524 12.92 45.79 -24.64
N ARG A 525 11.70 46.35 -24.64
CA ARG A 525 10.88 46.50 -23.42
C ARG A 525 9.97 45.29 -23.14
N GLU A 526 10.26 44.18 -23.79
CA GLU A 526 9.55 42.93 -23.56
C GLU A 526 9.95 42.32 -22.24
N PHE A 527 8.96 41.84 -21.48
CA PHE A 527 9.19 41.20 -20.18
C PHE A 527 10.07 39.96 -20.37
N GLY A 528 11.16 39.88 -19.60
CA GLY A 528 12.12 38.78 -19.65
C GLY A 528 13.12 38.80 -20.82
N ALA A 529 13.19 39.88 -21.60
CA ALA A 529 14.11 40.02 -22.75
C ALA A 529 15.59 39.90 -22.36
N TYR A 530 15.97 40.37 -21.17
CA TYR A 530 17.33 40.34 -20.68
C TYR A 530 17.47 39.48 -19.44
N ASN A 531 18.30 38.45 -19.50
CA ASN A 531 18.43 37.48 -18.39
C ASN A 531 19.07 38.09 -17.13
N ASP A 532 19.87 39.15 -17.30
CA ASP A 532 20.54 39.91 -16.23
C ASP A 532 19.66 40.97 -15.56
N HIS A 533 18.43 41.22 -16.04
CA HIS A 533 17.50 42.15 -15.44
C HIS A 533 16.62 41.54 -14.31
N TRP A 534 16.75 40.24 -14.07
CA TRP A 534 16.02 39.59 -12.98
C TRP A 534 16.63 39.90 -11.61
N VAL A 535 15.77 40.12 -10.64
CA VAL A 535 16.11 40.35 -9.23
C VAL A 535 15.28 39.38 -8.40
N VAL A 536 15.92 38.59 -7.52
CA VAL A 536 15.28 37.62 -6.66
C VAL A 536 15.28 38.13 -5.22
N ALA A 537 14.12 38.27 -4.64
CA ALA A 537 13.94 38.85 -3.32
C ALA A 537 12.76 38.22 -2.58
N ARG A 538 12.59 38.50 -1.28
CA ARG A 538 11.47 37.98 -0.47
C ARG A 538 10.19 38.79 -0.67
N THR A 539 10.33 40.11 -0.88
CA THR A 539 9.23 41.06 -1.09
C THR A 539 9.54 42.00 -2.24
N GLU A 540 8.52 42.69 -2.76
CA GLU A 540 8.70 43.69 -3.80
C GLU A 540 9.60 44.87 -3.33
N GLU A 541 9.49 45.27 -2.05
CA GLU A 541 10.32 46.30 -1.47
C GLU A 541 11.79 45.92 -1.42
N GLU A 542 12.08 44.64 -1.06
CA GLU A 542 13.45 44.10 -1.14
C GLU A 542 13.93 44.07 -2.59
N ALA A 543 13.10 43.57 -3.52
CA ALA A 543 13.40 43.54 -4.94
C ALA A 543 13.71 44.97 -5.51
N ARG A 544 12.93 45.95 -5.11
CA ARG A 544 13.14 47.37 -5.56
C ARG A 544 14.45 47.92 -5.05
N ARG A 545 14.85 47.59 -3.83
CA ARG A 545 16.13 48.00 -3.25
C ARG A 545 17.31 47.30 -3.97
N GLU A 546 17.23 46.00 -4.17
CA GLU A 546 18.25 45.21 -4.87
C GLU A 546 18.37 45.62 -6.35
N ALA A 547 17.25 45.96 -7.01
CA ALA A 547 17.24 46.49 -8.37
C ALA A 547 17.93 47.89 -8.46
N ALA A 548 17.67 48.76 -7.48
CA ALA A 548 18.35 50.08 -7.43
C ALA A 548 19.87 49.97 -7.19
N GLU A 549 20.29 48.96 -6.44
CA GLU A 549 21.71 48.63 -6.25
C GLU A 549 22.35 48.05 -7.54
N LYS A 550 21.60 47.22 -8.26
CA LYS A 550 22.03 46.57 -9.50
C LYS A 550 22.10 47.55 -10.69
N PHE A 551 21.21 48.52 -10.73
CA PHE A 551 21.08 49.50 -11.81
C PHE A 551 21.20 50.97 -11.27
N PRO A 552 22.36 51.35 -10.72
CA PRO A 552 22.51 52.60 -10.01
C PRO A 552 22.26 53.79 -10.94
N GLY A 553 21.36 54.69 -10.50
CA GLY A 553 20.99 55.93 -11.25
C GLY A 553 20.05 55.72 -12.43
N LYS A 554 19.62 54.49 -12.72
CA LYS A 554 18.67 54.19 -13.80
C LYS A 554 17.25 54.18 -13.27
N LYS A 555 16.30 54.58 -14.09
CA LYS A 555 14.87 54.40 -13.81
C LYS A 555 14.39 53.11 -14.36
N PHE A 556 13.58 52.39 -13.57
CA PHE A 556 13.04 51.07 -13.92
C PHE A 556 11.64 50.86 -13.38
N ASP A 557 10.88 50.02 -14.08
CA ASP A 557 9.64 49.40 -13.59
C ASP A 557 9.92 47.97 -13.19
N LEU A 558 9.31 47.49 -12.08
CA LEU A 558 9.40 46.10 -11.62
C LEU A 558 8.10 45.38 -11.87
N ALA A 559 8.22 44.19 -12.44
CA ALA A 559 7.09 43.25 -12.57
C ALA A 559 7.52 41.85 -12.05
N GLN A 560 6.72 41.27 -11.15
CA GLN A 560 6.97 39.93 -10.65
C GLN A 560 6.71 38.91 -11.73
N ASP A 561 7.49 37.84 -11.77
CA ASP A 561 7.27 36.66 -12.63
C ASP A 561 5.83 36.15 -12.46
N ASP A 562 5.16 35.87 -13.57
CA ASP A 562 3.79 35.36 -13.58
C ASP A 562 3.72 33.85 -13.33
N ASP A 563 4.83 33.15 -13.52
CA ASP A 563 4.94 31.70 -13.29
C ASP A 563 4.88 31.37 -11.80
N VAL A 564 4.44 30.15 -11.52
CA VAL A 564 4.46 29.58 -10.18
C VAL A 564 5.49 28.46 -10.08
N LEU A 565 5.90 28.13 -8.86
CA LEU A 565 6.81 27.02 -8.60
C LEU A 565 6.12 25.68 -8.81
N ASP A 566 6.88 24.68 -9.25
CA ASP A 566 6.51 23.28 -9.21
C ASP A 566 6.06 22.87 -7.80
N THR A 567 4.97 22.12 -7.69
CA THR A 567 4.43 21.67 -6.40
C THR A 567 5.46 20.89 -5.56
N TRP A 568 6.38 20.20 -6.25
CA TRP A 568 7.44 19.43 -5.60
C TRP A 568 8.50 20.29 -4.91
N PHE A 569 8.55 21.60 -5.21
CA PHE A 569 9.45 22.54 -4.52
C PHE A 569 8.98 22.78 -3.08
N SER A 570 7.72 23.13 -2.88
CA SER A 570 7.13 23.28 -1.54
C SER A 570 7.04 21.94 -0.80
N SER A 571 6.70 20.85 -1.51
CA SER A 571 6.65 19.51 -0.94
C SER A 571 8.03 18.99 -0.54
N GLY A 572 9.10 19.41 -1.25
CA GLY A 572 10.49 19.05 -0.95
C GLY A 572 11.04 19.65 0.33
N ILE A 573 10.49 20.78 0.79
CA ILE A 573 10.87 21.38 2.08
C ILE A 573 9.88 21.10 3.20
N PHE A 574 8.89 20.23 2.96
CA PHE A 574 7.79 19.98 3.90
C PHE A 574 8.25 19.56 5.31
N PRO A 575 9.26 18.66 5.51
CA PRO A 575 9.75 18.34 6.85
C PRO A 575 10.32 19.54 7.62
N LEU A 576 10.88 20.50 6.91
CA LEU A 576 11.39 21.75 7.50
C LEU A 576 10.25 22.73 7.80
N SER A 577 9.45 23.05 6.77
CA SER A 577 8.42 24.07 6.86
C SER A 577 7.29 23.68 7.82
N ALA A 578 6.94 22.40 7.92
CA ALA A 578 5.94 21.90 8.85
C ALA A 578 6.32 22.08 10.33
N LEU A 579 7.62 22.17 10.64
CA LEU A 579 8.15 22.41 11.98
C LEU A 579 8.51 23.88 12.24
N GLY A 580 8.25 24.76 11.26
CA GLY A 580 8.36 26.22 11.46
C GLY A 580 9.56 26.88 10.80
N TRP A 581 10.45 26.12 10.15
CA TRP A 581 11.57 26.71 9.38
C TRP A 581 11.03 27.79 8.39
N PRO A 582 11.72 28.92 8.17
CA PRO A 582 13.11 29.24 8.52
C PRO A 582 13.34 29.75 9.95
N ASP A 583 12.31 29.82 10.78
CA ASP A 583 12.45 30.27 12.16
C ASP A 583 12.98 29.15 13.06
N GLU A 584 13.76 29.53 14.08
CA GLU A 584 14.26 28.62 15.13
C GLU A 584 13.19 28.36 16.19
N THR A 585 12.05 27.73 15.76
CA THR A 585 10.94 27.42 16.66
C THR A 585 11.29 26.33 17.67
N ASP A 586 10.54 26.25 18.78
CA ASP A 586 10.68 25.14 19.74
C ASP A 586 10.43 23.78 19.06
N ASP A 587 9.45 23.72 18.15
CA ASP A 587 9.13 22.50 17.38
C ASP A 587 10.29 22.10 16.44
N PHE A 588 10.89 23.05 15.74
CA PHE A 588 12.03 22.76 14.86
C PHE A 588 13.22 22.21 15.65
N LYS A 589 13.53 22.80 16.80
CA LYS A 589 14.63 22.35 17.68
C LYS A 589 14.38 21.00 18.31
N ALA A 590 13.13 20.68 18.66
CA ALA A 590 12.78 19.44 19.33
C ALA A 590 12.55 18.25 18.38
N PHE A 591 12.08 18.50 17.16
CA PHE A 591 11.51 17.50 16.30
C PHE A 591 12.19 17.35 14.93
N TYR A 592 13.13 18.21 14.56
CA TYR A 592 13.95 18.07 13.35
C TYR A 592 15.34 17.52 13.68
N PRO A 593 15.90 16.57 12.91
CA PRO A 593 15.27 15.85 11.80
C PRO A 593 14.16 14.87 12.25
N THR A 594 13.23 14.54 11.34
CA THR A 594 12.17 13.58 11.65
C THR A 594 12.73 12.14 11.74
N SER A 595 12.02 11.25 12.43
CA SER A 595 12.54 9.91 12.74
C SER A 595 12.40 8.93 11.59
N LEU A 596 11.29 9.00 10.89
CA LEU A 596 10.93 8.08 9.81
C LEU A 596 10.06 8.80 8.78
N LEU A 597 10.37 8.59 7.51
CA LEU A 597 9.46 8.88 6.42
C LEU A 597 8.82 7.59 5.93
N GLU A 598 7.51 7.57 5.75
CA GLU A 598 6.78 6.46 5.15
C GLU A 598 5.97 6.96 3.96
N THR A 599 6.09 6.28 2.82
CA THR A 599 5.37 6.65 1.60
C THR A 599 5.31 5.50 0.59
N GLY A 600 4.53 5.65 -0.48
CA GLY A 600 4.56 4.75 -1.63
C GLY A 600 5.89 4.82 -2.39
N HIS A 601 6.34 3.68 -2.89
CA HIS A 601 7.61 3.62 -3.63
C HIS A 601 7.59 4.42 -4.93
N ASP A 602 6.41 4.73 -5.47
CA ASP A 602 6.22 5.46 -6.73
C ASP A 602 6.59 6.94 -6.67
N ILE A 603 6.66 7.52 -5.46
CA ILE A 603 7.09 8.92 -5.26
C ILE A 603 8.50 9.04 -4.64
N LEU A 604 9.32 7.99 -4.73
CA LEU A 604 10.70 8.00 -4.24
C LEU A 604 11.52 9.15 -4.84
N PHE A 605 11.41 9.41 -6.14
CA PHE A 605 12.16 10.45 -6.82
C PHE A 605 11.45 11.80 -6.84
N PHE A 606 10.12 11.78 -6.86
CA PHE A 606 9.34 13.02 -6.87
C PHE A 606 9.42 13.76 -5.55
N TRP A 607 9.35 13.01 -4.45
CA TRP A 607 9.23 13.59 -3.12
C TRP A 607 10.44 13.30 -2.23
N VAL A 608 10.77 12.02 -2.03
CA VAL A 608 11.86 11.64 -1.09
C VAL A 608 13.19 12.24 -1.52
N ALA A 609 13.57 12.12 -2.81
CA ALA A 609 14.82 12.67 -3.30
C ALA A 609 14.87 14.21 -3.17
N ARG A 610 13.74 14.88 -3.46
CA ARG A 610 13.65 16.35 -3.30
C ARG A 610 13.81 16.76 -1.84
N MET A 611 13.14 16.06 -0.91
CA MET A 611 13.27 16.35 0.52
C MET A 611 14.71 16.16 1.02
N VAL A 612 15.39 15.09 0.61
CA VAL A 612 16.77 14.84 1.04
C VAL A 612 17.72 15.89 0.48
N MET A 613 17.67 16.16 -0.83
CA MET A 613 18.53 17.16 -1.47
C MET A 613 18.32 18.57 -0.87
N MET A 614 17.06 19.01 -0.78
CA MET A 614 16.76 20.36 -0.29
C MET A 614 16.96 20.46 1.22
N GLY A 615 16.57 19.42 1.98
CA GLY A 615 16.72 19.37 3.42
C GLY A 615 18.17 19.43 3.83
N MET A 616 19.04 18.61 3.26
CA MET A 616 20.50 18.63 3.53
C MET A 616 21.11 20.00 3.22
N LYS A 617 20.69 20.60 2.09
CA LYS A 617 21.21 21.90 1.70
C LYS A 617 20.79 23.06 2.61
N LEU A 618 19.53 23.04 3.10
CA LEU A 618 18.97 24.12 3.93
C LEU A 618 19.30 23.99 5.42
N SER A 619 19.40 22.76 5.94
CA SER A 619 19.63 22.48 7.37
C SER A 619 21.02 21.90 7.70
N GLY A 620 21.76 21.42 6.71
CA GLY A 620 23.06 20.75 6.90
C GLY A 620 22.98 19.28 7.31
N ASP A 621 21.77 18.71 7.44
CA ASP A 621 21.58 17.31 7.78
C ASP A 621 20.41 16.68 7.00
N VAL A 622 20.32 15.33 6.97
CA VAL A 622 19.20 14.60 6.37
C VAL A 622 17.89 14.95 7.08
N PRO A 623 16.78 15.13 6.34
CA PRO A 623 15.49 15.49 6.95
C PRO A 623 14.85 14.34 7.75
N PHE A 624 15.30 13.11 7.53
CA PHE A 624 14.90 11.88 8.22
C PHE A 624 15.99 10.83 8.09
N SER A 625 16.09 9.93 9.08
CA SER A 625 17.13 8.88 9.09
C SER A 625 16.72 7.59 8.38
N LYS A 626 15.42 7.33 8.25
CA LYS A 626 14.85 6.12 7.65
C LYS A 626 13.73 6.45 6.69
N VAL A 627 13.63 5.65 5.61
CA VAL A 627 12.54 5.70 4.63
C VAL A 627 11.94 4.31 4.49
N TYR A 628 10.67 4.17 4.86
CA TYR A 628 9.89 2.95 4.58
C TYR A 628 9.03 3.15 3.33
N LEU A 629 9.17 2.26 2.36
CA LEU A 629 8.48 2.34 1.06
C LEU A 629 7.48 1.19 0.95
N HIS A 630 6.19 1.53 1.00
CA HIS A 630 5.12 0.55 0.91
C HIS A 630 4.74 0.20 -0.54
N PRO A 631 4.19 -1.01 -0.79
CA PRO A 631 3.73 -1.43 -2.11
C PRO A 631 2.45 -0.71 -2.56
N MET A 632 2.24 -0.65 -3.89
CA MET A 632 1.08 0.04 -4.47
C MET A 632 -0.17 -0.84 -4.52
N ILE A 633 -1.33 -0.28 -4.13
CA ILE A 633 -2.62 -0.97 -4.20
C ILE A 633 -3.17 -0.98 -5.63
N ARG A 634 -3.66 -2.14 -6.04
CA ARG A 634 -4.36 -2.41 -7.29
C ARG A 634 -5.72 -3.03 -7.03
N ASP A 635 -6.58 -3.05 -8.04
CA ASP A 635 -7.86 -3.75 -7.93
C ASP A 635 -7.67 -5.28 -7.83
N ALA A 636 -8.74 -6.01 -7.58
CA ALA A 636 -8.70 -7.47 -7.42
C ALA A 636 -8.18 -8.22 -8.66
N GLN A 637 -8.17 -7.58 -9.83
CA GLN A 637 -7.65 -8.08 -11.09
C GLN A 637 -6.18 -7.66 -11.34
N GLY A 638 -5.56 -6.91 -10.42
CA GLY A 638 -4.19 -6.45 -10.52
C GLY A 638 -3.99 -5.22 -11.42
N ARG A 639 -5.07 -4.50 -11.79
CA ARG A 639 -5.00 -3.28 -12.60
C ARG A 639 -4.76 -2.06 -11.71
N LYS A 640 -4.00 -1.09 -12.20
CA LYS A 640 -3.83 0.20 -11.52
C LYS A 640 -5.21 0.85 -11.36
N MET A 641 -5.49 1.36 -10.15
CA MET A 641 -6.72 2.10 -9.91
C MET A 641 -6.63 3.48 -10.55
N SER A 642 -7.66 3.85 -11.32
CA SER A 642 -7.78 5.18 -11.92
C SER A 642 -9.23 5.62 -12.00
N LYS A 643 -9.46 6.93 -11.95
CA LYS A 643 -10.81 7.51 -12.09
C LYS A 643 -11.43 7.23 -13.48
N SER A 644 -10.58 7.10 -14.51
CA SER A 644 -11.02 6.78 -15.88
C SER A 644 -11.51 5.33 -16.03
N LEU A 645 -10.97 4.40 -15.23
CA LEU A 645 -11.42 3.00 -15.19
C LEU A 645 -12.59 2.79 -14.22
N GLY A 646 -12.95 3.79 -13.41
CA GLY A 646 -14.04 3.69 -12.43
C GLY A 646 -13.78 2.66 -11.30
N ASN A 647 -12.53 2.25 -11.09
CA ASN A 647 -12.14 1.25 -10.10
C ASN A 647 -11.46 1.83 -8.85
N VAL A 648 -11.52 3.15 -8.67
CA VAL A 648 -11.05 3.82 -7.45
C VAL A 648 -12.04 3.59 -6.33
N ILE A 649 -11.55 3.18 -5.17
CA ILE A 649 -12.35 2.87 -3.99
C ILE A 649 -12.14 3.98 -2.95
N ASP A 650 -13.24 4.60 -2.50
CA ASP A 650 -13.26 5.48 -1.33
C ASP A 650 -13.23 4.61 -0.06
N PRO A 651 -12.28 4.83 0.88
CA PRO A 651 -12.25 4.09 2.12
C PRO A 651 -13.53 4.24 2.96
N ILE A 652 -14.24 5.35 2.86
CA ILE A 652 -15.50 5.57 3.57
C ILE A 652 -16.61 4.63 3.08
N ASP A 653 -16.62 4.28 1.79
CA ASP A 653 -17.57 3.31 1.24
C ASP A 653 -17.40 1.91 1.84
N ILE A 654 -16.16 1.54 2.18
CA ILE A 654 -15.89 0.27 2.88
C ILE A 654 -16.27 0.37 4.36
N ILE A 655 -15.94 1.50 5.00
CA ILE A 655 -16.20 1.70 6.44
C ILE A 655 -17.71 1.73 6.73
N LYS A 656 -18.46 2.51 5.96
CA LYS A 656 -19.92 2.69 6.14
C LYS A 656 -20.76 1.65 5.43
N GLY A 657 -20.18 0.97 4.42
CA GLY A 657 -20.89 0.12 3.50
C GLY A 657 -21.59 0.90 2.38
N GLN A 658 -21.87 0.19 1.29
CA GLN A 658 -22.71 0.65 0.18
C GLN A 658 -23.88 -0.32 0.01
N GLU A 659 -25.09 0.20 0.00
CA GLU A 659 -26.30 -0.61 -0.11
C GLU A 659 -26.26 -1.54 -1.34
N GLY A 660 -26.44 -2.84 -1.10
CA GLY A 660 -26.46 -3.88 -2.15
C GLY A 660 -25.10 -4.33 -2.69
N THR A 661 -23.96 -3.66 -2.33
CA THR A 661 -22.64 -3.97 -2.89
C THR A 661 -21.56 -4.27 -1.85
N ILE A 662 -21.40 -3.43 -0.83
CA ILE A 662 -20.38 -3.57 0.21
C ILE A 662 -21.06 -3.51 1.58
N PRO A 663 -20.93 -4.56 2.42
CA PRO A 663 -21.44 -4.47 3.79
C PRO A 663 -20.61 -3.47 4.62
N GLU A 664 -21.23 -2.88 5.64
CA GLU A 664 -20.52 -2.04 6.61
C GLU A 664 -19.39 -2.84 7.29
N CYS A 665 -18.14 -2.42 7.12
CA CYS A 665 -16.98 -3.14 7.67
C CYS A 665 -16.39 -2.46 8.91
N GLY A 666 -16.44 -1.13 9.00
CA GLY A 666 -15.76 -0.34 10.01
C GLY A 666 -14.31 -0.03 9.68
N ALA A 667 -13.75 0.95 10.38
CA ALA A 667 -12.37 1.39 10.20
C ALA A 667 -11.37 0.35 10.69
N ASP A 668 -11.61 -0.32 11.82
CA ASP A 668 -10.72 -1.33 12.39
C ASP A 668 -10.49 -2.51 11.44
N ALA A 669 -11.57 -3.05 10.85
CA ALA A 669 -11.47 -4.15 9.90
C ALA A 669 -10.72 -3.74 8.62
N LEU A 670 -10.94 -2.53 8.12
CA LEU A 670 -10.22 -2.01 6.96
C LEU A 670 -8.73 -1.86 7.26
N ARG A 671 -8.38 -1.21 8.39
CA ARG A 671 -6.98 -1.02 8.82
C ARG A 671 -6.24 -2.35 8.93
N PHE A 672 -6.81 -3.32 9.63
CA PHE A 672 -6.19 -4.62 9.81
C PHE A 672 -6.01 -5.37 8.48
N ALA A 673 -7.00 -5.30 7.59
CA ALA A 673 -6.90 -5.88 6.25
C ALA A 673 -5.75 -5.28 5.45
N LEU A 674 -5.63 -3.94 5.43
CA LEU A 674 -4.56 -3.24 4.72
C LEU A 674 -3.17 -3.61 5.24
N LEU A 675 -3.00 -3.64 6.57
CA LEU A 675 -1.73 -4.03 7.21
C LEU A 675 -1.35 -5.48 6.91
N SER A 676 -2.32 -6.39 6.86
CA SER A 676 -2.08 -7.80 6.53
C SER A 676 -1.63 -8.08 5.09
N TYR A 677 -1.72 -7.07 4.20
CA TYR A 677 -1.25 -7.16 2.81
C TYR A 677 0.20 -6.71 2.64
N THR A 678 0.83 -6.09 3.63
CA THR A 678 2.18 -5.49 3.50
C THR A 678 3.32 -6.50 3.27
N ALA A 679 3.07 -7.81 3.47
CA ALA A 679 4.02 -8.87 3.12
C ALA A 679 4.12 -9.15 1.62
N GLN A 680 3.18 -8.64 0.81
CA GLN A 680 3.23 -8.82 -0.64
C GLN A 680 4.32 -7.90 -1.22
N SER A 681 4.95 -8.36 -2.32
CA SER A 681 5.93 -7.59 -3.06
C SER A 681 5.35 -6.27 -3.62
N ASP A 682 5.94 -5.64 -4.58
CA ASP A 682 5.63 -4.28 -5.07
C ASP A 682 4.15 -3.91 -5.29
N LYS A 683 3.22 -4.89 -5.30
CA LYS A 683 1.81 -4.68 -5.65
C LYS A 683 0.88 -5.44 -4.72
N ILE A 684 -0.15 -4.75 -4.21
CA ILE A 684 -1.22 -5.32 -3.39
C ILE A 684 -2.51 -5.42 -4.22
N ASN A 685 -3.01 -6.63 -4.44
CA ASN A 685 -4.32 -6.83 -5.08
C ASN A 685 -5.40 -6.86 -4.00
N LEU A 686 -6.10 -5.75 -3.83
CA LEU A 686 -7.11 -5.60 -2.78
C LEU A 686 -8.35 -6.42 -3.08
N ASN A 687 -8.75 -7.26 -2.11
CA ASN A 687 -10.01 -8.01 -2.14
C ASN A 687 -10.89 -7.58 -0.94
N ILE A 688 -12.03 -6.99 -1.22
CA ILE A 688 -12.98 -6.50 -0.20
C ILE A 688 -13.50 -7.65 0.68
N LEU A 689 -13.64 -8.87 0.16
CA LEU A 689 -14.07 -10.02 0.95
C LEU A 689 -13.13 -10.33 2.11
N ARG A 690 -11.84 -9.99 1.98
CA ARG A 690 -10.88 -10.10 3.10
C ARG A 690 -11.18 -9.10 4.20
N VAL A 691 -11.59 -7.88 3.85
CA VAL A 691 -12.02 -6.86 4.83
C VAL A 691 -13.27 -7.34 5.58
N VAL A 692 -14.24 -7.90 4.85
CA VAL A 692 -15.44 -8.51 5.44
C VAL A 692 -15.08 -9.65 6.41
N GLY A 693 -14.09 -10.46 6.07
CA GLY A 693 -13.55 -11.50 6.97
C GLY A 693 -13.04 -10.91 8.29
N TYR A 694 -12.34 -9.80 8.26
CA TYR A 694 -11.87 -9.12 9.49
C TYR A 694 -12.99 -8.44 10.27
N ARG A 695 -14.03 -7.96 9.60
CA ARG A 695 -15.24 -7.51 10.31
C ARG A 695 -15.92 -8.66 11.08
N GLN A 696 -15.99 -9.86 10.48
CA GLN A 696 -16.49 -11.05 11.17
C GLN A 696 -15.59 -11.43 12.36
N TRP A 697 -14.27 -11.24 12.24
CA TRP A 697 -13.34 -11.41 13.34
C TRP A 697 -13.57 -10.40 14.46
N CYS A 698 -13.86 -9.14 14.18
CA CYS A 698 -14.27 -8.17 15.21
C CYS A 698 -15.49 -8.66 16.00
N ASN A 699 -16.48 -9.26 15.33
CA ASN A 699 -17.62 -9.86 16.02
C ASN A 699 -17.22 -11.07 16.89
N LYS A 700 -16.22 -11.84 16.49
CA LYS A 700 -15.67 -12.95 17.30
C LYS A 700 -14.96 -12.41 18.55
N LEU A 701 -14.11 -11.39 18.40
CA LEU A 701 -13.46 -10.68 19.52
C LEU A 701 -14.51 -10.13 20.50
N TRP A 702 -15.53 -9.47 19.98
CA TRP A 702 -16.63 -8.94 20.76
C TRP A 702 -17.31 -10.00 21.62
N ASN A 703 -17.67 -11.13 21.01
CA ASN A 703 -18.32 -12.24 21.71
C ASN A 703 -17.39 -12.94 22.70
N ALA A 704 -16.08 -13.03 22.40
CA ALA A 704 -15.08 -13.59 23.30
C ALA A 704 -14.95 -12.74 24.58
N VAL A 705 -14.86 -11.41 24.44
CA VAL A 705 -14.79 -10.49 25.59
C VAL A 705 -16.11 -10.50 26.36
N ARG A 706 -17.26 -10.50 25.69
CA ARG A 706 -18.57 -10.62 26.32
C ARG A 706 -18.69 -11.91 27.15
N PHE A 707 -18.25 -13.05 26.62
CA PHE A 707 -18.18 -14.31 27.36
C PHE A 707 -17.28 -14.15 28.60
N ALA A 708 -16.10 -13.57 28.44
CA ALA A 708 -15.15 -13.39 29.52
C ALA A 708 -15.70 -12.49 30.65
N LEU A 709 -16.31 -11.37 30.32
CA LEU A 709 -16.93 -10.48 31.32
C LEU A 709 -18.01 -11.19 32.15
N ILE A 710 -18.83 -12.04 31.53
CA ILE A 710 -19.81 -12.86 32.24
C ILE A 710 -19.13 -13.84 33.22
N ARG A 711 -17.95 -14.38 32.86
CA ARG A 711 -17.21 -15.33 33.71
C ARG A 711 -16.39 -14.64 34.81
N LEU A 712 -15.96 -13.42 34.58
CA LEU A 712 -15.33 -12.59 35.61
C LEU A 712 -16.36 -12.22 36.71
N GLY A 713 -17.56 -11.79 36.30
CA GLY A 713 -18.64 -11.38 37.22
C GLY A 713 -18.40 -10.00 37.84
N ASP A 714 -19.46 -9.41 38.43
CA ASP A 714 -19.48 -8.04 38.90
C ASP A 714 -18.57 -7.76 40.14
N GLY A 715 -18.21 -8.79 40.89
CA GLY A 715 -17.35 -8.65 42.08
C GLY A 715 -15.88 -9.02 41.85
N TYR A 716 -15.47 -9.19 40.60
CA TYR A 716 -14.10 -9.60 40.30
C TYR A 716 -13.12 -8.42 40.40
N SER A 717 -12.05 -8.57 41.19
CA SER A 717 -10.91 -7.65 41.25
C SER A 717 -9.66 -8.32 40.71
N PRO A 718 -9.00 -7.71 39.68
CA PRO A 718 -7.78 -8.26 39.11
C PRO A 718 -6.62 -8.29 40.11
N PRO A 719 -5.74 -9.34 40.05
CA PRO A 719 -4.55 -9.42 40.90
C PRO A 719 -3.47 -8.43 40.46
N LEU A 720 -2.67 -7.96 41.41
CA LEU A 720 -1.51 -7.08 41.12
C LEU A 720 -0.31 -7.86 40.52
N ALA A 721 -0.21 -9.15 40.80
CA ALA A 721 0.84 -10.03 40.29
C ALA A 721 0.29 -11.44 40.04
N LEU A 722 0.91 -12.16 39.10
CA LEU A 722 0.61 -13.54 38.77
C LEU A 722 1.80 -14.45 39.07
N SER A 723 1.49 -15.69 39.50
CA SER A 723 2.42 -16.79 39.64
C SER A 723 2.00 -17.91 38.69
N PRO A 724 2.45 -17.89 37.43
CA PRO A 724 1.98 -18.84 36.40
C PRO A 724 2.16 -20.32 36.82
N GLU A 725 3.25 -20.63 37.51
CA GLU A 725 3.62 -21.97 37.98
C GLU A 725 2.59 -22.60 38.92
N THR A 726 1.74 -21.81 39.55
CA THR A 726 0.68 -22.32 40.45
C THR A 726 -0.68 -22.49 39.77
N MET A 727 -0.78 -22.08 38.51
CA MET A 727 -2.03 -22.07 37.74
C MET A 727 -2.31 -23.43 37.07
N PRO A 728 -3.56 -23.72 36.72
CA PRO A 728 -3.91 -24.87 35.89
C PRO A 728 -3.18 -24.85 34.55
N PHE A 729 -2.96 -26.00 33.96
CA PHE A 729 -2.21 -26.19 32.71
C PHE A 729 -2.62 -25.26 31.57
N SER A 730 -3.91 -25.20 31.27
CA SER A 730 -4.41 -24.30 30.19
C SER A 730 -4.18 -22.82 30.46
N CYS A 731 -4.11 -22.41 31.76
CA CYS A 731 -3.79 -21.04 32.14
C CYS A 731 -2.30 -20.73 31.97
N GLN A 732 -1.41 -21.68 32.32
CA GLN A 732 0.03 -21.55 32.06
C GLN A 732 0.30 -21.45 30.56
N TRP A 733 -0.34 -22.31 29.78
CA TRP A 733 -0.19 -22.34 28.32
C TRP A 733 -0.59 -21.02 27.65
N ILE A 734 -1.77 -20.47 27.97
CA ILE A 734 -2.22 -19.23 27.33
C ILE A 734 -1.30 -18.06 27.62
N LEU A 735 -0.73 -17.97 28.83
CA LEU A 735 0.25 -16.95 29.20
C LEU A 735 1.57 -17.14 28.45
N SER A 736 2.05 -18.39 28.30
CA SER A 736 3.28 -18.68 27.55
C SER A 736 3.15 -18.30 26.08
N VAL A 737 2.08 -18.72 25.41
CA VAL A 737 1.86 -18.40 23.99
C VAL A 737 1.52 -16.91 23.77
N LEU A 738 0.90 -16.22 24.75
CA LEU A 738 0.74 -14.77 24.73
C LEU A 738 2.09 -14.07 24.75
N ASN A 739 2.99 -14.54 25.63
CA ASN A 739 4.34 -14.01 25.75
C ASN A 739 5.12 -14.14 24.44
N LYS A 740 5.02 -15.29 23.77
CA LYS A 740 5.58 -15.49 22.42
C LYS A 740 4.96 -14.57 21.38
N ALA A 741 3.65 -14.38 21.41
CA ALA A 741 2.96 -13.45 20.50
C ALA A 741 3.41 -12.01 20.72
N VAL A 742 3.58 -11.56 21.97
CA VAL A 742 4.13 -10.23 22.31
C VAL A 742 5.55 -10.07 21.76
N ALA A 743 6.44 -11.04 22.06
CA ALA A 743 7.82 -10.99 21.58
C ALA A 743 7.90 -10.93 20.05
N LYS A 744 7.16 -11.82 19.36
CA LYS A 744 7.14 -11.86 17.89
C LYS A 744 6.56 -10.58 17.28
N THR A 745 5.50 -10.04 17.87
CA THR A 745 4.90 -8.79 17.39
C THR A 745 5.88 -7.62 17.51
N VAL A 746 6.55 -7.47 18.65
CA VAL A 746 7.53 -6.40 18.87
C VAL A 746 8.75 -6.56 17.96
N GLU A 747 9.25 -7.79 17.78
CA GLU A 747 10.32 -8.09 16.82
C GLU A 747 9.94 -7.65 15.40
N SER A 748 8.76 -8.08 14.94
CA SER A 748 8.27 -7.77 13.59
C SER A 748 8.02 -6.27 13.39
N LEU A 749 7.49 -5.56 14.39
CA LEU A 749 7.32 -4.10 14.34
C LEU A 749 8.68 -3.37 14.24
N ASN A 750 9.70 -3.82 14.97
CA ASN A 750 11.06 -3.26 14.88
C ASN A 750 11.72 -3.53 13.52
N ALA A 751 11.39 -4.67 12.89
CA ALA A 751 11.85 -5.03 11.55
C ALA A 751 11.02 -4.39 10.41
N PHE A 752 9.97 -3.65 10.72
CA PHE A 752 8.99 -3.11 9.75
C PHE A 752 8.25 -4.20 8.96
N GLU A 753 8.09 -5.38 9.55
CA GLU A 753 7.34 -6.53 9.01
C GLU A 753 5.88 -6.51 9.53
N PHE A 754 5.11 -5.51 9.11
CA PHE A 754 3.78 -5.24 9.68
C PHE A 754 2.77 -6.35 9.45
N SER A 755 2.84 -7.07 8.33
CA SER A 755 2.01 -8.24 8.08
C SER A 755 2.29 -9.37 9.06
N ASP A 756 3.56 -9.61 9.40
CA ASP A 756 3.96 -10.66 10.34
C ASP A 756 3.54 -10.30 11.76
N ALA A 757 3.68 -9.02 12.14
CA ALA A 757 3.16 -8.50 13.40
C ALA A 757 1.63 -8.70 13.49
N ALA A 758 0.88 -8.35 12.44
CA ALA A 758 -0.57 -8.55 12.38
C ALA A 758 -0.95 -10.04 12.47
N ASN A 759 -0.21 -10.92 11.77
CA ASN A 759 -0.44 -12.36 11.80
C ASN A 759 -0.16 -12.97 13.18
N ALA A 760 0.87 -12.52 13.89
CA ALA A 760 1.19 -12.98 15.24
C ALA A 760 0.05 -12.63 16.22
N VAL A 761 -0.44 -11.41 16.20
CA VAL A 761 -1.56 -10.95 17.02
C VAL A 761 -2.85 -11.69 16.66
N TYR A 762 -3.15 -11.84 15.36
CA TYR A 762 -4.34 -12.54 14.88
C TYR A 762 -4.32 -14.02 15.27
N ALA A 763 -3.18 -14.70 15.10
CA ALA A 763 -3.04 -16.13 15.41
C ALA A 763 -3.27 -16.40 16.89
N TRP A 764 -2.72 -15.56 17.77
CA TRP A 764 -2.95 -15.70 19.20
C TRP A 764 -4.43 -15.50 19.56
N TRP A 765 -5.06 -14.40 19.11
CA TRP A 765 -6.47 -14.14 19.39
C TRP A 765 -7.41 -15.19 18.83
N GLN A 766 -7.22 -15.56 17.55
CA GLN A 766 -8.12 -16.44 16.83
C GLN A 766 -7.98 -17.90 17.27
N TYR A 767 -6.76 -18.42 17.20
CA TYR A 767 -6.53 -19.86 17.30
C TYR A 767 -6.16 -20.31 18.71
N GLN A 768 -5.53 -19.45 19.51
CA GLN A 768 -5.10 -19.82 20.86
C GLN A 768 -6.10 -19.35 21.91
N PHE A 769 -6.47 -18.08 21.92
CA PHE A 769 -7.41 -17.54 22.90
C PHE A 769 -8.85 -17.99 22.62
N CYS A 770 -9.41 -17.64 21.43
CA CYS A 770 -10.82 -17.91 21.13
C CYS A 770 -11.15 -19.38 20.88
N ASP A 771 -10.31 -20.12 20.11
CA ASP A 771 -10.62 -21.47 19.69
C ASP A 771 -10.24 -22.53 20.73
N VAL A 772 -9.28 -22.22 21.63
CA VAL A 772 -8.76 -23.17 22.61
C VAL A 772 -8.99 -22.71 24.03
N PHE A 773 -8.39 -21.59 24.47
CA PHE A 773 -8.37 -21.23 25.89
C PHE A 773 -9.77 -21.00 26.47
N ILE A 774 -10.62 -20.22 25.78
CA ILE A 774 -12.01 -19.96 26.23
C ILE A 774 -12.78 -21.28 26.44
N GLU A 775 -12.56 -22.29 25.57
CA GLU A 775 -13.22 -23.58 25.68
C GLU A 775 -12.60 -24.43 26.81
N ALA A 776 -11.27 -24.44 26.92
CA ALA A 776 -10.55 -25.25 27.91
C ALA A 776 -10.88 -24.84 29.36
N ILE A 777 -11.13 -23.57 29.63
CA ILE A 777 -11.45 -23.06 30.98
C ILE A 777 -12.91 -23.25 31.40
N LYS A 778 -13.83 -23.65 30.49
CA LYS A 778 -15.27 -23.83 30.84
C LYS A 778 -15.54 -24.72 32.03
N PRO A 779 -14.83 -25.83 32.25
CA PRO A 779 -15.03 -26.67 33.43
C PRO A 779 -14.88 -25.92 34.75
N TYR A 780 -13.93 -25.01 34.87
CA TYR A 780 -13.67 -24.24 36.10
C TYR A 780 -14.84 -23.29 36.50
N PHE A 781 -15.80 -23.05 35.60
CA PHE A 781 -17.01 -22.26 35.83
C PHE A 781 -18.29 -23.09 35.93
N GLY A 782 -18.20 -24.41 36.01
CA GLY A 782 -19.34 -25.32 36.19
C GLY A 782 -20.05 -25.17 37.54
N ALA A 783 -21.16 -25.88 37.74
CA ALA A 783 -21.94 -25.86 38.99
C ALA A 783 -21.07 -26.29 40.17
N ALA A 784 -21.31 -25.65 41.34
CA ALA A 784 -20.54 -25.88 42.54
C ALA A 784 -20.54 -27.37 42.95
N GLY A 785 -19.37 -27.98 42.95
CA GLY A 785 -19.15 -29.37 43.42
C GLY A 785 -17.87 -30.03 42.93
N ASP A 786 -17.40 -29.70 41.71
CA ASP A 786 -16.31 -30.43 41.08
C ASP A 786 -14.95 -29.70 41.03
N ASN A 787 -14.91 -28.39 41.28
CA ASN A 787 -13.67 -27.58 41.14
C ASN A 787 -13.35 -26.77 42.40
N SER A 788 -12.06 -26.61 42.69
CA SER A 788 -11.64 -25.79 43.83
C SER A 788 -11.85 -24.27 43.53
N PRO A 789 -12.24 -23.47 44.56
CA PRO A 789 -12.35 -22.00 44.40
C PRO A 789 -11.05 -21.37 43.88
N ALA A 790 -9.89 -21.96 44.15
CA ALA A 790 -8.58 -21.51 43.72
C ALA A 790 -8.38 -21.66 42.19
N GLU A 791 -8.78 -22.79 41.60
CA GLU A 791 -8.70 -23.00 40.15
C GLU A 791 -9.58 -22.05 39.38
N ARG A 792 -10.80 -21.78 39.90
CA ARG A 792 -11.69 -20.76 39.33
C ARG A 792 -11.06 -19.38 39.38
N ALA A 793 -10.45 -18.97 40.51
CA ALA A 793 -9.77 -17.71 40.65
C ALA A 793 -8.58 -17.60 39.68
N HIS A 794 -7.76 -18.67 39.55
CA HIS A 794 -6.66 -18.71 38.58
C HIS A 794 -7.15 -18.58 37.14
N ALA A 795 -8.24 -19.25 36.77
CA ALA A 795 -8.85 -19.14 35.44
C ALA A 795 -9.36 -17.70 35.18
N GLN A 796 -9.99 -17.05 36.18
CA GLN A 796 -10.40 -15.65 36.08
C GLN A 796 -9.20 -14.72 35.89
N HIS A 797 -8.12 -14.91 36.66
CA HIS A 797 -6.90 -14.11 36.56
C HIS A 797 -6.21 -14.27 35.20
N ALA A 798 -6.03 -15.49 34.71
CA ALA A 798 -5.48 -15.75 33.39
C ALA A 798 -6.34 -15.15 32.27
N LEU A 799 -7.67 -15.24 32.40
CA LEU A 799 -8.62 -14.66 31.46
C LEU A 799 -8.50 -13.12 31.42
N TRP A 800 -8.49 -12.46 32.58
CA TRP A 800 -8.38 -11.01 32.64
C TRP A 800 -7.05 -10.51 32.09
N VAL A 801 -5.92 -11.11 32.48
CA VAL A 801 -4.59 -10.71 32.00
C VAL A 801 -4.44 -10.95 30.51
N SER A 802 -4.98 -12.07 30.00
CA SER A 802 -4.99 -12.34 28.55
C SER A 802 -5.77 -11.27 27.78
N LEU A 803 -6.92 -10.82 28.31
CA LEU A 803 -7.70 -9.74 27.68
C LEU A 803 -6.98 -8.40 27.76
N GLU A 804 -6.49 -8.02 28.91
CA GLU A 804 -5.85 -6.73 29.16
C GLU A 804 -4.60 -6.57 28.29
N THR A 805 -3.71 -7.58 28.29
CA THR A 805 -2.49 -7.59 27.50
C THR A 805 -2.79 -7.73 26.00
N GLY A 806 -3.70 -8.64 25.63
CA GLY A 806 -4.06 -8.90 24.24
C GLY A 806 -4.73 -7.70 23.56
N LEU A 807 -5.56 -6.93 24.29
CA LEU A 807 -6.16 -5.70 23.75
C LEU A 807 -5.12 -4.59 23.55
N ARG A 808 -4.16 -4.42 24.48
CA ARG A 808 -3.05 -3.48 24.30
C ARG A 808 -2.16 -3.88 23.12
N LEU A 809 -1.90 -5.18 22.96
CA LEU A 809 -1.12 -5.72 21.83
C LEU A 809 -1.81 -5.44 20.49
N LEU A 810 -3.13 -5.55 20.43
CA LEU A 810 -3.95 -5.33 19.22
C LEU A 810 -4.22 -3.84 18.94
N HIS A 811 -4.17 -2.98 19.96
CA HIS A 811 -4.64 -1.58 19.86
C HIS A 811 -4.05 -0.76 18.69
N PRO A 812 -2.75 -0.81 18.36
CA PRO A 812 -2.21 -0.06 17.22
C PRO A 812 -2.83 -0.46 15.87
N PHE A 813 -3.30 -1.70 15.74
CA PHE A 813 -3.93 -2.22 14.53
C PHE A 813 -5.41 -1.86 14.44
N MET A 814 -6.15 -1.98 15.56
CA MET A 814 -7.60 -1.84 15.65
C MET A 814 -7.99 -0.94 16.83
N PRO A 815 -7.82 0.38 16.71
CA PRO A 815 -7.90 1.29 17.86
C PRO A 815 -9.30 1.41 18.48
N PHE A 816 -10.37 1.35 17.70
CA PHE A 816 -11.72 1.60 18.19
C PHE A 816 -12.27 0.43 19.00
N VAL A 817 -12.25 -0.76 18.43
CA VAL A 817 -12.77 -1.96 19.10
C VAL A 817 -11.96 -2.29 20.37
N THR A 818 -10.66 -2.05 20.33
CA THR A 818 -9.81 -2.28 21.51
C THR A 818 -10.04 -1.26 22.61
N GLU A 819 -10.25 0.01 22.30
CA GLU A 819 -10.66 1.02 23.30
C GLU A 819 -11.99 0.64 23.94
N GLU A 820 -13.01 0.35 23.13
CA GLU A 820 -14.34 -0.04 23.58
C GLU A 820 -14.30 -1.23 24.54
N LEU A 821 -13.60 -2.32 24.12
CA LEU A 821 -13.50 -3.52 24.91
C LEU A 821 -12.65 -3.34 26.17
N TRP A 822 -11.55 -2.60 26.09
CA TRP A 822 -10.68 -2.31 27.22
C TRP A 822 -11.37 -1.48 28.29
N GLN A 823 -12.17 -0.48 27.88
CA GLN A 823 -12.92 0.34 28.82
C GLN A 823 -13.97 -0.44 29.62
N ARG A 824 -14.41 -1.60 29.12
CA ARG A 824 -15.37 -2.50 29.79
C ARG A 824 -14.72 -3.48 30.76
N LEU A 825 -13.38 -3.61 30.75
CA LEU A 825 -12.68 -4.52 31.67
C LEU A 825 -12.66 -3.96 33.11
N PRO A 826 -12.82 -4.82 34.11
CA PRO A 826 -12.67 -4.41 35.53
C PRO A 826 -11.25 -3.90 35.79
N SER A 827 -11.15 -2.88 36.65
CA SER A 827 -9.88 -2.28 37.07
C SER A 827 -9.38 -2.90 38.37
N PRO A 828 -8.05 -3.06 38.58
CA PRO A 828 -7.51 -3.45 39.86
C PRO A 828 -7.89 -2.44 40.94
N GLU A 829 -8.21 -2.91 42.13
CA GLU A 829 -8.47 -2.06 43.28
C GLU A 829 -7.20 -1.27 43.68
N ASN A 830 -7.36 0.01 43.98
CA ASN A 830 -6.26 0.92 44.36
C ASN A 830 -5.17 1.15 43.29
N SER A 831 -5.44 0.88 42.03
CA SER A 831 -4.53 1.24 40.92
C SER A 831 -5.08 2.43 40.12
N GLU A 832 -4.22 3.40 39.81
CA GLU A 832 -4.54 4.47 38.87
C GLU A 832 -4.55 3.90 37.44
N ARG A 833 -5.72 3.46 36.98
CA ARG A 833 -5.86 3.05 35.57
C ARG A 833 -5.74 4.27 34.66
N LYS A 834 -4.96 4.14 33.59
CA LYS A 834 -4.90 5.16 32.53
C LYS A 834 -6.30 5.46 31.99
N ALA A 835 -6.55 6.69 31.57
CA ALA A 835 -7.86 7.11 31.07
C ALA A 835 -8.27 6.38 29.78
N SER A 836 -7.28 6.08 28.92
CA SER A 836 -7.46 5.44 27.61
C SER A 836 -6.35 4.42 27.34
N ILE A 837 -6.67 3.37 26.59
CA ILE A 837 -5.70 2.40 26.10
C ILE A 837 -4.64 3.06 25.17
N VAL A 838 -4.97 4.17 24.51
CA VAL A 838 -4.07 4.98 23.66
C VAL A 838 -2.79 5.40 24.37
N ILE A 839 -2.88 5.66 25.66
CA ILE A 839 -1.78 6.14 26.50
C ILE A 839 -1.25 5.07 27.46
N CYS A 840 -1.70 3.83 27.32
CA CYS A 840 -1.14 2.69 28.07
C CYS A 840 0.22 2.28 27.50
N ASP A 841 1.02 1.60 28.32
CA ASP A 841 2.29 1.03 27.88
C ASP A 841 2.04 -0.17 26.95
N TYR A 842 2.83 -0.27 25.86
CA TYR A 842 2.75 -1.43 24.98
C TYR A 842 3.26 -2.68 25.71
N PRO A 843 2.64 -3.85 25.50
CA PRO A 843 3.08 -5.06 26.18
C PRO A 843 4.53 -5.42 25.88
N SER A 844 5.24 -5.86 26.91
CA SER A 844 6.58 -6.43 26.82
C SER A 844 6.57 -7.89 27.25
N ALA A 845 7.50 -8.68 26.71
CA ALA A 845 7.63 -10.07 27.12
C ALA A 845 8.04 -10.18 28.59
N MET A 846 7.39 -11.10 29.31
CA MET A 846 7.61 -11.40 30.72
C MET A 846 8.39 -12.70 30.85
N GLU A 847 9.58 -12.67 31.39
CA GLU A 847 10.49 -13.82 31.44
C GLU A 847 9.87 -15.04 32.14
N ASN A 848 9.11 -14.82 33.21
CA ASN A 848 8.47 -15.89 33.99
C ASN A 848 7.20 -16.48 33.38
N TRP A 849 6.73 -15.98 32.20
CA TRP A 849 5.55 -16.54 31.54
C TRP A 849 5.88 -17.62 30.53
N THR A 850 7.13 -17.67 30.05
CA THR A 850 7.54 -18.66 29.05
C THR A 850 7.68 -20.05 29.68
N ASN A 851 7.00 -21.05 29.12
CA ASN A 851 7.06 -22.44 29.55
C ASN A 851 6.99 -23.39 28.34
N GLU A 852 8.15 -23.73 27.79
CA GLU A 852 8.26 -24.58 26.60
C GLU A 852 7.72 -25.99 26.82
N LYS A 853 7.85 -26.54 28.07
CA LYS A 853 7.31 -27.83 28.39
C LYS A 853 5.79 -27.85 28.26
N VAL A 854 5.12 -26.85 28.83
CA VAL A 854 3.64 -26.72 28.76
C VAL A 854 3.18 -26.54 27.30
N GLU A 855 3.94 -25.85 26.49
CA GLU A 855 3.61 -25.66 25.08
C GLU A 855 3.72 -26.97 24.29
N THR A 856 4.80 -27.74 24.49
CA THR A 856 5.00 -29.05 23.84
C THR A 856 3.94 -30.06 24.24
N GLU A 857 3.56 -30.08 25.51
CA GLU A 857 2.48 -30.94 26.02
C GLU A 857 1.12 -30.55 25.42
N MET A 858 0.86 -29.23 25.29
CA MET A 858 -0.37 -28.72 24.64
C MET A 858 -0.42 -29.08 23.15
N GLU A 859 0.70 -29.10 22.44
CA GLU A 859 0.74 -29.57 21.05
C GLU A 859 0.20 -31.03 20.94
N THR A 860 0.58 -31.89 21.86
CA THR A 860 0.06 -33.29 21.92
C THR A 860 -1.44 -33.31 22.22
N VAL A 861 -1.89 -32.48 23.15
CA VAL A 861 -3.34 -32.29 23.47
C VAL A 861 -4.12 -31.86 22.23
N LEU A 862 -3.65 -30.79 21.57
CA LEU A 862 -4.35 -30.21 20.41
C LEU A 862 -4.34 -31.14 19.19
N ALA A 863 -3.26 -31.92 18.98
CA ALA A 863 -3.18 -32.95 17.95
C ALA A 863 -4.22 -34.05 18.20
N SER A 864 -4.32 -34.53 19.47
CA SER A 864 -5.32 -35.50 19.88
C SER A 864 -6.75 -34.99 19.67
N VAL A 865 -7.03 -33.79 20.12
CA VAL A 865 -8.32 -33.11 19.92
C VAL A 865 -8.68 -32.99 18.44
N LYS A 866 -7.72 -32.64 17.60
CA LYS A 866 -7.91 -32.54 16.13
C LYS A 866 -8.32 -33.89 15.53
N CYS A 867 -7.64 -34.96 15.90
CA CYS A 867 -7.97 -36.31 15.44
C CYS A 867 -9.37 -36.75 15.92
N LEU A 868 -9.69 -36.54 17.19
CA LEU A 868 -11.02 -36.85 17.74
C LEU A 868 -12.14 -36.03 17.10
N ARG A 869 -11.92 -34.76 16.80
CA ARG A 869 -12.88 -33.92 16.06
C ARG A 869 -13.05 -34.39 14.60
N ALA A 870 -11.97 -34.85 13.95
CA ALA A 870 -12.04 -35.41 12.60
C ALA A 870 -12.90 -36.70 12.59
N LEU A 871 -12.68 -37.62 13.51
CA LEU A 871 -13.51 -38.84 13.68
C LEU A 871 -14.99 -38.50 13.90
N ARG A 872 -15.26 -37.48 14.73
CA ARG A 872 -16.63 -37.00 14.97
C ARG A 872 -17.29 -36.39 13.72
N ALA A 873 -16.54 -35.68 12.88
CA ALA A 873 -17.08 -35.04 11.67
C ALA A 873 -17.64 -36.06 10.66
N GLU A 874 -17.19 -37.33 10.73
CA GLU A 874 -17.63 -38.44 9.88
C GLU A 874 -18.92 -39.12 10.37
N LEU A 875 -19.38 -38.74 11.58
CA LEU A 875 -20.63 -39.34 12.14
C LEU A 875 -21.88 -38.77 11.46
N LEU A 876 -23.00 -39.50 11.64
CA LEU A 876 -24.30 -39.04 11.21
C LEU A 876 -24.70 -37.73 11.90
N GLU A 877 -25.38 -36.81 11.19
CA GLU A 877 -25.80 -35.47 11.69
C GLU A 877 -26.51 -35.54 13.06
N THR A 878 -27.27 -36.60 13.32
CA THR A 878 -27.98 -36.83 14.58
C THR A 878 -27.05 -37.05 15.78
N GLN A 879 -25.82 -37.47 15.56
CA GLN A 879 -24.86 -37.82 16.60
C GLN A 879 -23.67 -36.85 16.75
N LYS A 880 -23.51 -35.94 15.84
CA LYS A 880 -22.40 -34.93 15.89
C LYS A 880 -22.35 -34.12 17.18
N ASN A 881 -23.50 -33.92 17.82
CA ASN A 881 -23.61 -33.11 19.03
C ASN A 881 -23.63 -33.97 20.34
N GLU A 882 -23.66 -35.30 20.24
CA GLU A 882 -23.62 -36.18 21.42
C GLU A 882 -22.22 -36.24 22.03
N LYS A 883 -22.16 -36.32 23.36
CA LYS A 883 -20.91 -36.59 24.06
C LYS A 883 -20.62 -38.09 24.02
N LEU A 884 -19.59 -38.48 23.29
CA LEU A 884 -19.19 -39.87 23.10
C LEU A 884 -17.97 -40.18 23.96
N PRO A 885 -17.79 -41.45 24.41
CA PRO A 885 -16.58 -41.90 25.08
C PRO A 885 -15.45 -42.10 24.08
N ALA A 886 -14.21 -41.81 24.52
CA ALA A 886 -13.03 -41.95 23.68
C ALA A 886 -11.86 -42.54 24.50
N PHE A 887 -10.84 -43.05 23.81
CA PHE A 887 -9.67 -43.68 24.38
C PHE A 887 -8.41 -43.20 23.68
N ALA A 888 -7.31 -43.14 24.43
CA ALA A 888 -5.95 -43.00 23.89
C ALA A 888 -5.21 -44.32 24.08
N LEU A 889 -4.54 -44.81 23.04
CA LEU A 889 -3.60 -45.93 23.13
C LEU A 889 -2.17 -45.38 22.96
N CYS A 890 -1.40 -45.43 24.01
CA CYS A 890 -0.02 -44.95 24.09
C CYS A 890 0.97 -46.10 23.93
N GLU A 891 2.02 -45.91 23.13
CA GLU A 891 3.07 -46.89 22.89
C GLU A 891 4.09 -46.97 24.06
N ASN A 892 4.21 -45.85 24.83
CA ASN A 892 5.17 -45.74 25.94
C ASN A 892 4.59 -44.98 27.15
N ASN A 893 5.26 -45.13 28.30
CA ASN A 893 4.85 -44.51 29.56
C ASN A 893 4.89 -43.01 29.55
N VAL A 894 5.88 -42.36 28.87
CA VAL A 894 6.01 -40.92 28.83
C VAL A 894 4.80 -40.29 28.18
N THR A 895 4.41 -40.80 27.00
CA THR A 895 3.22 -40.32 26.28
C THR A 895 1.94 -40.58 27.09
N SER A 896 1.87 -41.73 27.77
CA SER A 896 0.74 -42.11 28.64
C SER A 896 0.58 -41.12 29.80
N GLU A 897 1.66 -40.72 30.46
CA GLU A 897 1.65 -39.77 31.58
C GLU A 897 1.21 -38.36 31.09
N ILE A 898 1.75 -37.88 29.95
CA ILE A 898 1.33 -36.61 29.37
C ILE A 898 -0.16 -36.59 29.06
N VAL A 899 -0.63 -37.56 28.29
CA VAL A 899 -2.04 -37.63 27.87
C VAL A 899 -2.97 -37.78 29.07
N LYS A 900 -2.59 -38.58 30.10
CA LYS A 900 -3.35 -38.76 31.33
C LYS A 900 -3.39 -37.50 32.20
N SER A 901 -2.30 -36.75 32.28
CA SER A 901 -2.24 -35.50 33.04
C SER A 901 -3.16 -34.41 32.44
N HIS A 902 -3.47 -34.49 31.15
CA HIS A 902 -4.26 -33.50 30.43
C HIS A 902 -5.61 -34.08 29.92
N GLU A 903 -6.11 -35.12 30.58
CA GLU A 903 -7.41 -35.72 30.28
C GLU A 903 -8.54 -34.68 30.24
N LEU A 904 -8.54 -33.75 31.19
CA LEU A 904 -9.57 -32.70 31.32
C LEU A 904 -9.64 -31.82 30.08
N GLU A 905 -8.49 -31.36 29.58
CA GLU A 905 -8.40 -30.55 28.39
C GLU A 905 -8.85 -31.30 27.15
N ILE A 906 -8.37 -32.51 26.93
CA ILE A 906 -8.76 -33.37 25.79
C ILE A 906 -10.26 -33.63 25.80
N ARG A 907 -10.81 -34.05 26.95
CA ARG A 907 -12.24 -34.33 27.12
C ARG A 907 -13.09 -33.09 26.85
N THR A 908 -12.68 -31.96 27.38
CA THR A 908 -13.41 -30.70 27.22
C THR A 908 -13.36 -30.21 25.79
N LEU A 909 -12.17 -30.11 25.21
CA LEU A 909 -11.96 -29.55 23.85
C LEU A 909 -12.55 -30.46 22.76
N ALA A 910 -12.48 -31.78 22.93
CA ALA A 910 -13.10 -32.74 22.00
C ALA A 910 -14.59 -33.00 22.29
N ASN A 911 -15.19 -32.40 23.33
CA ASN A 911 -16.58 -32.59 23.76
C ASN A 911 -16.94 -34.06 24.01
N LEU A 912 -16.15 -34.75 24.85
CA LEU A 912 -16.30 -36.15 25.16
C LEU A 912 -17.10 -36.38 26.46
N SER A 913 -17.75 -37.57 26.60
CA SER A 913 -18.37 -38.00 27.85
C SER A 913 -17.34 -38.53 28.83
N SER A 914 -16.39 -39.32 28.34
CA SER A 914 -15.23 -39.84 29.08
C SER A 914 -14.03 -39.95 28.15
N PHE A 915 -12.85 -40.01 28.77
CA PHE A 915 -11.60 -40.23 28.04
C PHE A 915 -10.69 -41.12 28.89
N GLU A 916 -10.27 -42.26 28.39
CA GLU A 916 -9.43 -43.19 29.10
C GLU A 916 -8.08 -43.38 28.37
N VAL A 917 -7.01 -43.55 29.15
CA VAL A 917 -5.67 -43.73 28.61
C VAL A 917 -5.22 -45.15 28.80
N LEU A 918 -4.95 -45.85 27.72
CA LEU A 918 -4.51 -47.23 27.67
C LEU A 918 -3.05 -47.32 27.25
N LEU A 919 -2.31 -48.25 27.85
CA LEU A 919 -0.92 -48.55 27.47
C LEU A 919 -0.88 -49.79 26.60
N LYS A 920 -0.15 -49.78 25.51
CA LYS A 920 0.02 -50.91 24.60
C LYS A 920 0.65 -52.12 25.33
N GLY A 921 0.07 -53.29 25.16
CA GLY A 921 0.52 -54.50 25.83
C GLY A 921 -0.27 -54.83 27.11
N GLU A 922 -0.96 -53.89 27.73
CA GLU A 922 -1.82 -54.12 28.90
C GLU A 922 -3.31 -54.18 28.50
N HIS A 923 -3.70 -53.45 27.46
CA HIS A 923 -5.06 -53.33 27.00
C HIS A 923 -5.17 -53.43 25.47
N SER A 924 -6.29 -53.95 24.99
CA SER A 924 -6.68 -53.94 23.57
C SER A 924 -7.69 -52.82 23.30
N ALA A 925 -7.73 -52.32 22.05
CA ALA A 925 -8.67 -51.30 21.62
C ALA A 925 -10.13 -51.76 21.82
N PRO A 926 -11.05 -50.92 22.35
CA PRO A 926 -12.44 -51.26 22.56
C PRO A 926 -13.16 -51.52 21.24
N SER A 927 -14.05 -52.56 21.22
CA SER A 927 -14.85 -52.88 20.06
C SER A 927 -15.83 -51.75 19.74
N GLY A 928 -16.13 -51.50 18.44
CA GLY A 928 -17.05 -50.46 17.98
C GLY A 928 -16.51 -49.06 18.05
N SER A 929 -15.19 -48.91 18.00
CA SER A 929 -14.50 -47.61 17.99
C SER A 929 -13.85 -47.33 16.63
N ALA A 930 -13.96 -46.08 16.18
CA ALA A 930 -13.20 -45.51 15.05
C ALA A 930 -11.82 -45.01 15.54
N VAL A 931 -10.77 -45.13 14.74
CA VAL A 931 -9.38 -44.83 15.14
C VAL A 931 -8.75 -43.77 14.22
N GLU A 932 -7.90 -42.90 14.81
CA GLU A 932 -7.02 -42.00 14.09
C GLU A 932 -5.64 -41.96 14.77
N THR A 933 -4.58 -41.88 13.97
CA THR A 933 -3.20 -41.78 14.46
C THR A 933 -2.84 -40.35 14.71
N VAL A 934 -2.45 -40.02 15.95
CA VAL A 934 -1.96 -38.66 16.32
C VAL A 934 -0.49 -38.54 15.94
N ASN A 935 0.33 -39.47 16.36
CA ASN A 935 1.74 -39.62 16.02
C ASN A 935 2.18 -41.11 16.24
N GLU A 936 3.47 -41.38 16.06
CA GLU A 936 4.04 -42.73 16.21
C GLU A 936 3.81 -43.36 17.59
N ASN A 937 3.64 -42.54 18.66
CA ASN A 937 3.50 -42.98 20.03
C ASN A 937 2.07 -42.88 20.58
N LEU A 938 1.11 -42.34 19.78
CA LEU A 938 -0.22 -42.04 20.26
C LEU A 938 -1.29 -42.27 19.18
N LYS A 939 -2.30 -43.03 19.50
CA LYS A 939 -3.51 -43.27 18.71
C LYS A 939 -4.74 -42.95 19.55
N VAL A 940 -5.77 -42.36 18.93
CA VAL A 940 -7.03 -42.04 19.60
C VAL A 940 -8.20 -42.81 18.98
N TYR A 941 -9.09 -43.26 19.83
CA TYR A 941 -10.28 -44.04 19.47
C TYR A 941 -11.52 -43.32 19.95
N LEU A 942 -12.53 -43.20 19.08
CA LEU A 942 -13.84 -42.69 19.43
C LEU A 942 -14.88 -43.79 19.38
N THR A 943 -15.53 -44.11 20.50
CA THR A 943 -16.53 -45.14 20.56
C THR A 943 -17.86 -44.63 20.01
N VAL A 944 -18.30 -45.23 18.92
CA VAL A 944 -19.48 -44.79 18.15
C VAL A 944 -20.58 -45.86 18.09
N GLY A 945 -20.35 -47.03 18.70
CA GLY A 945 -21.32 -48.10 18.78
C GLY A 945 -21.81 -48.60 17.41
N ARG A 946 -23.15 -48.77 17.28
CA ARG A 946 -23.78 -49.18 15.99
C ARG A 946 -23.82 -48.07 14.91
N ALA A 947 -23.29 -46.95 15.19
CA ALA A 947 -23.36 -45.78 14.28
C ALA A 947 -22.20 -45.69 13.27
N ILE A 948 -21.25 -46.62 13.30
CA ILE A 948 -20.22 -46.68 12.27
C ILE A 948 -20.86 -47.19 10.97
N ASN A 949 -20.69 -46.42 9.89
CA ASN A 949 -20.77 -47.00 8.57
C ASN A 949 -19.50 -47.86 8.38
N VAL A 950 -19.54 -49.11 8.80
CA VAL A 950 -18.40 -50.04 8.80
C VAL A 950 -17.80 -50.19 7.40
N GLU A 951 -18.63 -50.09 6.36
CA GLU A 951 -18.18 -50.13 4.96
C GLU A 951 -17.34 -48.91 4.60
N ALA A 952 -17.76 -47.73 5.05
CA ALA A 952 -17.02 -46.46 4.81
C ALA A 952 -15.69 -46.45 5.58
N GLU A 953 -15.65 -46.93 6.81
CA GLU A 953 -14.44 -46.99 7.62
C GLU A 953 -13.45 -48.05 7.07
N GLN A 954 -13.94 -49.21 6.62
CA GLN A 954 -13.13 -50.20 5.91
C GLN A 954 -12.55 -49.65 4.60
N GLU A 955 -13.31 -48.88 3.86
CA GLU A 955 -12.84 -48.21 2.63
C GLU A 955 -11.76 -47.15 2.92
N LYS A 956 -11.92 -46.38 4.02
CA LYS A 956 -10.93 -45.38 4.47
C LYS A 956 -9.62 -46.09 4.86
N ILE A 957 -9.68 -47.16 5.64
CA ILE A 957 -8.50 -47.94 6.04
C ILE A 957 -7.82 -48.56 4.80
N ARG A 958 -8.56 -49.10 3.84
CA ARG A 958 -8.01 -49.60 2.58
C ARG A 958 -7.31 -48.51 1.79
N ASN A 959 -7.90 -47.33 1.71
CA ASN A 959 -7.29 -46.15 1.02
C ASN A 959 -6.01 -45.72 1.72
N LYS A 960 -5.98 -45.73 3.06
CA LYS A 960 -4.78 -45.40 3.84
C LYS A 960 -3.66 -46.40 3.64
N ILE A 961 -3.98 -47.72 3.68
CA ILE A 961 -3.05 -48.81 3.38
C ILE A 961 -2.47 -48.64 1.98
N ALA A 962 -3.31 -48.36 0.97
CA ALA A 962 -2.86 -48.11 -0.41
C ALA A 962 -1.95 -46.89 -0.54
N GLU A 963 -2.20 -45.84 0.22
CA GLU A 963 -1.36 -44.64 0.27
C GLU A 963 0.00 -44.91 0.91
N LEU A 964 0.02 -45.63 2.06
CA LEU A 964 1.23 -46.04 2.77
C LEU A 964 2.07 -46.96 1.89
N GLN A 965 1.45 -47.90 1.17
CA GLN A 965 2.12 -48.77 0.22
C GLN A 965 2.83 -47.96 -0.89
N LYS A 966 2.17 -46.96 -1.46
CA LYS A 966 2.80 -46.06 -2.44
C LYS A 966 3.97 -45.26 -1.86
N GLN A 967 3.84 -44.79 -0.64
CA GLN A 967 4.91 -44.05 0.05
C GLN A 967 6.12 -44.95 0.32
N LYS A 968 5.87 -46.18 0.79
CA LYS A 968 6.87 -47.22 1.01
C LYS A 968 7.63 -47.53 -0.31
N GLU A 969 6.91 -47.82 -1.38
CA GLU A 969 7.50 -48.11 -2.69
C GLU A 969 8.33 -46.97 -3.22
N LYS A 970 7.82 -45.71 -3.08
CA LYS A 970 8.54 -44.50 -3.49
C LYS A 970 9.84 -44.31 -2.69
N LEU A 971 9.80 -44.49 -1.39
CA LEU A 971 10.95 -44.31 -0.51
C LEU A 971 11.98 -45.45 -0.71
N GLN A 972 11.53 -46.69 -0.83
CA GLN A 972 12.38 -47.82 -1.17
C GLN A 972 13.06 -47.64 -2.54
N LYS A 973 12.35 -47.13 -3.54
CA LYS A 973 12.91 -46.81 -4.84
C LYS A 973 13.99 -45.72 -4.77
N ILE A 974 13.80 -44.71 -3.91
CA ILE A 974 14.81 -43.66 -3.66
C ILE A 974 16.06 -44.29 -3.00
N MET A 975 15.86 -45.11 -1.95
CA MET A 975 16.93 -45.74 -1.19
C MET A 975 17.70 -46.81 -2.01
N SER A 976 17.05 -47.45 -3.00
CA SER A 976 17.67 -48.45 -3.88
C SER A 976 18.26 -47.86 -5.17
N ALA A 977 18.20 -46.55 -5.37
CA ALA A 977 18.70 -45.92 -6.56
C ALA A 977 20.25 -45.99 -6.66
N SER A 978 20.77 -46.24 -7.89
CA SER A 978 22.22 -46.33 -8.12
C SER A 978 22.93 -45.02 -7.67
N GLY A 979 23.90 -45.20 -6.75
CA GLY A 979 24.65 -44.07 -6.14
C GLY A 979 24.00 -43.44 -4.92
N TYR A 980 22.94 -43.99 -4.37
CA TYR A 980 22.32 -43.49 -3.13
C TYR A 980 23.32 -43.49 -1.96
N GLU A 981 24.07 -44.58 -1.79
CA GLU A 981 25.06 -44.73 -0.72
C GLU A 981 26.25 -43.74 -0.85
N GLU A 982 26.60 -43.36 -2.08
CA GLU A 982 27.76 -42.51 -2.33
C GLU A 982 27.42 -41.02 -2.37
N LYS A 983 26.20 -40.68 -2.83
CA LYS A 983 25.81 -39.28 -3.13
C LYS A 983 24.92 -38.61 -2.09
N VAL A 984 24.24 -39.39 -1.22
CA VAL A 984 23.30 -38.82 -0.26
C VAL A 984 23.99 -38.62 1.11
N PRO A 985 23.87 -37.44 1.71
CA PRO A 985 24.44 -37.13 3.05
C PRO A 985 23.93 -38.11 4.12
N ALA A 986 24.77 -38.41 5.11
CA ALA A 986 24.48 -39.39 6.16
C ALA A 986 23.21 -39.08 6.97
N ASN A 987 22.99 -37.82 7.31
CA ASN A 987 21.77 -37.33 7.98
C ASN A 987 20.48 -37.58 7.19
N ILE A 988 20.52 -37.46 5.85
CA ILE A 988 19.35 -37.75 4.99
C ILE A 988 19.12 -39.26 4.84
N LYS A 989 20.18 -40.06 4.87
CA LYS A 989 20.03 -41.52 4.89
C LYS A 989 19.37 -42.01 6.18
N GLU A 990 19.83 -41.49 7.31
CA GLU A 990 19.27 -41.85 8.63
C GLU A 990 17.80 -41.41 8.72
N ASP A 991 17.46 -40.22 8.22
CA ASP A 991 16.09 -39.70 8.12
C ASP A 991 15.20 -40.58 7.21
N ASN A 992 15.73 -41.07 6.09
CA ASN A 992 14.99 -41.95 5.19
C ASN A 992 14.77 -43.38 5.80
N VAL A 993 15.74 -43.88 6.54
CA VAL A 993 15.60 -45.17 7.29
C VAL A 993 14.52 -45.01 8.35
N THR A 994 14.54 -43.94 9.13
CA THR A 994 13.53 -43.65 10.16
C THR A 994 12.14 -43.49 9.55
N LYS A 995 12.02 -42.76 8.44
CA LYS A 995 10.76 -42.59 7.71
C LYS A 995 10.22 -43.93 7.18
N LEU A 996 11.09 -44.79 6.66
CA LEU A 996 10.68 -46.11 6.17
C LEU A 996 10.20 -47.00 7.32
N ALA A 997 10.86 -46.97 8.47
CA ALA A 997 10.45 -47.73 9.66
C ALA A 997 9.08 -47.25 10.15
N ASN A 998 8.83 -45.93 10.18
CA ASN A 998 7.54 -45.37 10.57
C ASN A 998 6.42 -45.75 9.60
N ILE A 999 6.67 -45.71 8.29
CA ILE A 999 5.70 -46.11 7.26
C ILE A 999 5.35 -47.63 7.42
N LEU A 1000 6.33 -48.47 7.70
CA LEU A 1000 6.11 -49.91 7.91
C LEU A 1000 5.27 -50.15 9.17
N GLN A 1001 5.55 -49.47 10.26
CA GLN A 1001 4.80 -49.59 11.52
C GLN A 1001 3.34 -49.12 11.34
N GLU A 1002 3.10 -48.01 10.64
CA GLU A 1002 1.73 -47.55 10.32
C GLU A 1002 1.00 -48.55 9.40
N PHE A 1003 1.68 -49.10 8.42
CA PHE A 1003 1.13 -50.06 7.48
C PHE A 1003 0.65 -51.33 8.22
N ASP A 1004 1.50 -51.93 9.03
CA ASP A 1004 1.17 -53.13 9.84
C ASP A 1004 0.01 -52.84 10.82
N PHE A 1005 -0.04 -51.65 11.38
CA PHE A 1005 -1.14 -51.20 12.24
C PHE A 1005 -2.47 -51.19 11.50
N PHE A 1006 -2.55 -50.51 10.34
CA PHE A 1006 -3.80 -50.43 9.59
C PHE A 1006 -4.21 -51.76 8.96
N GLU A 1007 -3.28 -52.68 8.65
CA GLU A 1007 -3.62 -54.06 8.29
C GLU A 1007 -4.29 -54.79 9.44
N ASN A 1008 -3.73 -54.70 10.65
CA ASN A 1008 -4.32 -55.32 11.86
C ASN A 1008 -5.69 -54.71 12.19
N GLU A 1009 -5.86 -53.41 12.04
CA GLU A 1009 -7.11 -52.70 12.28
C GLU A 1009 -8.20 -53.08 11.24
N SER A 1010 -7.79 -53.23 9.97
CA SER A 1010 -8.66 -53.76 8.92
C SER A 1010 -9.17 -55.19 9.26
N ALA A 1011 -8.27 -56.03 9.77
CA ALA A 1011 -8.62 -57.38 10.19
C ALA A 1011 -9.55 -57.39 11.40
N ARG A 1012 -9.33 -56.51 12.39
CA ARG A 1012 -10.20 -56.34 13.58
C ARG A 1012 -11.62 -55.93 13.17
N LEU A 1013 -11.76 -54.91 12.35
CA LEU A 1013 -13.07 -54.41 11.85
C LEU A 1013 -13.79 -55.49 11.00
N ALA A 1014 -13.07 -56.30 10.24
CA ALA A 1014 -13.63 -57.43 9.48
C ALA A 1014 -14.14 -58.53 10.40
N ALA A 1015 -13.44 -58.84 11.50
CA ALA A 1015 -13.84 -59.83 12.51
C ALA A 1015 -15.09 -59.40 13.29
N GLU A 1016 -15.17 -58.09 13.66
CA GLU A 1016 -16.36 -57.52 14.32
C GLU A 1016 -17.59 -57.56 13.39
N THR A 1017 -17.42 -57.30 12.09
CA THR A 1017 -18.50 -57.39 11.10
C THR A 1017 -19.01 -58.81 10.92
N GLY A 1018 -18.10 -59.81 11.01
CA GLY A 1018 -18.46 -61.21 10.96
C GLY A 1018 -19.25 -61.73 12.19
N GLN A 1019 -19.03 -61.14 13.36
CA GLN A 1019 -19.81 -61.41 14.57
C GLN A 1019 -21.22 -60.81 14.57
N PHE A 1020 -21.43 -59.70 13.89
CA PHE A 1020 -22.73 -59.03 13.77
C PHE A 1020 -23.63 -59.61 12.66
N ARG A 1021 -23.12 -60.48 11.77
CA ARG A 1021 -23.89 -61.21 10.77
C ARG A 1021 -24.32 -62.64 11.21
N LYS A 1022 -23.95 -63.05 12.38
CA LYS A 1022 -24.47 -64.20 13.08
C LYS A 1022 -25.41 -63.81 14.20
#